data_cbf2bf31b13f1571300d7a566f682ddd
#
_entry.id   cbf2bf31b13f1571300d7a566f682ddd
#
_cell.length_a   1.000
_cell.length_b   1.000
_cell.length_c   1.000
_cell.angle_alpha   90.00
_cell.angle_beta   90.00
_cell.angle_gamma   90.00
#
_symmetry.space_group_name_H-M   'P 1'
#
loop_
_entity.id
_entity.type
_entity.pdbx_description
1 polymer ?
#
loop_
_entity_poly.entity_id
_entity_poly.type
_entity_poly.pdbx_seq_one_letter_code
_entity_poly.pdbx_strand_id
1 'polypeptide(L)'
;MFHVVPSNKQELLTQVLIAFIQDDYAANKRHVFDASSIVVESQGMKHYLNMEIAKQTGLAMNIDYPLVSREIYRICRLVLGDDVPHDSPYKREYLVWNIYGILQSDAFSEQPQATLANAYWQSQNDPNLQCFRLAKQVADIFEQYSIYRSDWLAQWEQGNTLGLSDALEPWQQLIWRMLTQDNKQHPAYLRAAAIEGLANATELLPNPLYIFAVNTLSPTQITFFSELAKHTDVYLFFLNPCSEYWGDLVSDKVALKRQLANSIEILQAEEQRHPLLANLGSQGRALFNQLQDIHYPDITDNQLFIAPELDGHNATSILHTIQADIASGMLNPTAINAIEPDRSLQIHSCYSPVREVQVLHDELLRILQHDPSIQPHEILVMCPSVEEYAPFVNSVFRPVHKPQAPGSPQLVCSIADRAPLDSESAVMMFLDMLELPDSRFSVLKIIDYLHIPMVQTKLTLTPDELSMCQLWLEQANIKWGVNAAHKNGILHSNDSDEIYSWEWGLQRLALGCLHSAAAGQPANYDYVIAIEGLNTRVLAKLLVLIELLKQFRNALTGAKSIAQWVVLLQEMLAELFASSNHEEVLKTIHKAVVDLGKQVEFAGFDGLLELAIIRESLTDRFSIPDALNQFLTGQVTFSSMVPMRSVPFKMICILGLNDGVFPRVSAPNSIDLIAVSPPQKGDRSRRNEDRYLFLEAILSAREYLYLSYQGQSVKDNQTLEPSLVLQEFIDYLNRKFTTPDCFAETVIQVQPLQPFSTSLFDTSSELY
;
A
#
# COMPACT_ATOMS: atom_id res chain seq x y z
N MET A 1 7.79 -20.67 27.26
CA MET A 1 9.18 -20.33 26.85
C MET A 1 9.17 -19.57 25.54
N PHE A 2 10.23 -18.79 25.24
CA PHE A 2 10.36 -18.14 23.93
C PHE A 2 11.30 -18.98 23.06
N HIS A 3 10.82 -19.44 21.94
CA HIS A 3 11.56 -20.30 21.01
C HIS A 3 11.78 -19.56 19.71
N VAL A 4 13.01 -19.52 19.20
CA VAL A 4 13.32 -18.96 17.89
C VAL A 4 13.67 -20.11 16.96
N VAL A 5 12.97 -20.21 15.83
CA VAL A 5 13.17 -21.22 14.79
C VAL A 5 13.73 -20.52 13.55
N PRO A 6 15.06 -20.47 13.36
CA PRO A 6 15.66 -19.80 12.22
C PRO A 6 15.75 -20.71 11.01
N SER A 7 15.52 -20.15 9.81
CA SER A 7 15.82 -20.81 8.53
C SER A 7 16.03 -19.77 7.43
N ASN A 8 16.80 -20.13 6.42
CA ASN A 8 16.95 -19.32 5.21
C ASN A 8 15.84 -19.60 4.17
N LYS A 9 14.97 -20.60 4.43
CA LYS A 9 13.88 -20.98 3.52
C LYS A 9 12.52 -20.93 4.21
N GLN A 10 11.64 -20.15 3.61
CA GLN A 10 10.28 -19.94 4.10
C GLN A 10 9.45 -21.24 4.12
N GLU A 11 9.66 -22.10 3.12
CA GLU A 11 8.97 -23.39 3.00
C GLU A 11 9.27 -24.31 4.16
N LEU A 12 10.52 -24.32 4.63
CA LEU A 12 10.91 -25.12 5.81
C LEU A 12 10.25 -24.60 7.08
N LEU A 13 10.27 -23.29 7.29
CA LEU A 13 9.59 -22.66 8.41
C LEU A 13 8.10 -23.02 8.40
N THR A 14 7.47 -23.02 7.20
CA THR A 14 6.06 -23.40 7.04
C THR A 14 5.82 -24.86 7.37
N GLN A 15 6.71 -25.78 6.94
CA GLN A 15 6.60 -27.21 7.26
C GLN A 15 6.72 -27.46 8.77
N VAL A 16 7.65 -26.81 9.44
CA VAL A 16 7.81 -26.92 10.90
C VAL A 16 6.60 -26.33 11.64
N LEU A 17 6.08 -25.19 11.20
CA LEU A 17 4.85 -24.61 11.76
C LEU A 17 3.67 -25.60 11.63
N ILE A 18 3.49 -26.20 10.47
CA ILE A 18 2.42 -27.17 10.23
C ILE A 18 2.58 -28.40 11.14
N ALA A 19 3.80 -28.91 11.28
CA ALA A 19 4.08 -30.02 12.20
C ALA A 19 3.72 -29.66 13.64
N PHE A 20 4.08 -28.47 14.13
CA PHE A 20 3.70 -28.02 15.47
C PHE A 20 2.19 -27.89 15.66
N ILE A 21 1.48 -27.35 14.68
CA ILE A 21 0.01 -27.26 14.72
C ILE A 21 -0.61 -28.67 14.77
N GLN A 22 -0.11 -29.63 13.98
CA GLN A 22 -0.59 -31.00 13.97
C GLN A 22 -0.32 -31.72 15.29
N ASP A 23 0.85 -31.53 15.88
CA ASP A 23 1.22 -32.13 17.18
C ASP A 23 0.35 -31.58 18.32
N ASP A 24 0.00 -30.28 18.29
CA ASP A 24 -0.91 -29.69 19.29
C ASP A 24 -2.32 -30.32 19.21
N TYR A 25 -2.83 -30.59 18.02
CA TYR A 25 -4.11 -31.29 17.84
C TYR A 25 -4.01 -32.78 18.22
N ALA A 26 -2.94 -33.46 17.84
CA ALA A 26 -2.73 -34.89 18.13
C ALA A 26 -2.57 -35.14 19.64
N ALA A 27 -1.95 -34.24 20.36
CA ALA A 27 -1.79 -34.31 21.82
C ALA A 27 -3.05 -33.97 22.62
N ASN A 28 -4.20 -33.73 21.97
CA ASN A 28 -5.47 -33.27 22.56
C ASN A 28 -5.33 -31.99 23.43
N LYS A 29 -4.35 -31.19 23.14
CA LYS A 29 -4.13 -29.90 23.84
C LYS A 29 -5.13 -28.83 23.40
N ARG A 30 -5.77 -29.03 22.24
CA ARG A 30 -6.76 -28.12 21.67
C ARG A 30 -8.01 -28.86 21.20
N HIS A 31 -9.15 -28.20 21.38
CA HIS A 31 -10.40 -28.64 20.76
C HIS A 31 -10.42 -28.23 19.28
N VAL A 32 -11.12 -28.98 18.42
CA VAL A 32 -11.21 -28.71 16.97
C VAL A 32 -11.77 -27.32 16.66
N PHE A 33 -12.55 -26.74 17.57
CA PHE A 33 -13.11 -25.38 17.43
C PHE A 33 -12.23 -24.27 18.03
N ASP A 34 -11.11 -24.61 18.67
CA ASP A 34 -10.20 -23.61 19.20
C ASP A 34 -9.34 -23.04 18.07
N ALA A 35 -9.40 -21.73 17.86
CA ALA A 35 -8.64 -21.08 16.80
C ALA A 35 -7.14 -21.06 17.12
N SER A 36 -6.31 -21.46 16.16
CA SER A 36 -4.86 -21.24 16.22
C SER A 36 -4.54 -19.80 15.82
N SER A 37 -3.77 -19.09 16.66
CA SER A 37 -3.33 -17.73 16.34
C SER A 37 -1.92 -17.76 15.76
N ILE A 38 -1.78 -17.29 14.52
CA ILE A 38 -0.50 -17.14 13.83
C ILE A 38 -0.32 -15.67 13.50
N VAL A 39 0.57 -15.00 14.23
CA VAL A 39 0.87 -13.58 13.99
C VAL A 39 1.68 -13.45 12.71
N VAL A 40 1.23 -12.60 11.79
CA VAL A 40 1.86 -12.36 10.49
C VAL A 40 2.09 -10.87 10.23
N GLU A 41 2.98 -10.54 9.29
CA GLU A 41 3.28 -9.15 8.93
C GLU A 41 2.36 -8.64 7.79
N SER A 42 1.85 -9.52 6.93
CA SER A 42 1.08 -9.12 5.74
C SER A 42 -0.08 -10.07 5.40
N GLN A 43 -1.04 -9.56 4.62
CA GLN A 43 -2.14 -10.36 4.09
C GLN A 43 -1.65 -11.39 3.04
N GLY A 44 -0.60 -11.07 2.30
CA GLY A 44 0.03 -12.02 1.37
C GLY A 44 0.57 -13.24 2.10
N MET A 45 1.23 -13.05 3.25
CA MET A 45 1.72 -14.14 4.09
C MET A 45 0.58 -15.00 4.65
N LYS A 46 -0.50 -14.37 5.13
CA LYS A 46 -1.72 -15.09 5.53
C LYS A 46 -2.24 -16.00 4.42
N HIS A 47 -2.33 -15.46 3.20
CA HIS A 47 -2.85 -16.22 2.07
C HIS A 47 -1.92 -17.39 1.70
N TYR A 48 -0.62 -17.13 1.65
CA TYR A 48 0.40 -18.17 1.44
C TYR A 48 0.29 -19.30 2.46
N LEU A 49 0.24 -18.97 3.76
CA LEU A 49 0.11 -19.99 4.82
C LEU A 49 -1.18 -20.79 4.70
N ASN A 50 -2.31 -20.15 4.43
CA ASN A 50 -3.57 -20.86 4.21
C ASN A 50 -3.47 -21.87 3.07
N MET A 51 -2.85 -21.48 1.94
CA MET A 51 -2.67 -22.36 0.80
C MET A 51 -1.75 -23.54 1.14
N GLU A 52 -0.61 -23.29 1.79
CA GLU A 52 0.35 -24.34 2.14
C GLU A 52 -0.19 -25.30 3.22
N ILE A 53 -0.88 -24.78 4.23
CA ILE A 53 -1.57 -25.61 5.23
C ILE A 53 -2.62 -26.48 4.54
N ALA A 54 -3.45 -25.91 3.66
CA ALA A 54 -4.47 -26.68 2.93
C ALA A 54 -3.86 -27.76 2.01
N LYS A 55 -2.73 -27.46 1.34
CA LYS A 55 -2.04 -28.47 0.51
C LYS A 55 -1.51 -29.66 1.32
N GLN A 56 -0.94 -29.40 2.51
CA GLN A 56 -0.30 -30.45 3.31
C GLN A 56 -1.29 -31.21 4.19
N THR A 57 -2.30 -30.53 4.75
CA THR A 57 -3.24 -31.14 5.70
C THR A 57 -4.60 -31.48 5.07
N GLY A 58 -4.84 -31.03 3.83
CA GLY A 58 -6.13 -31.15 3.14
C GLY A 58 -7.16 -30.09 3.54
N LEU A 59 -6.94 -29.33 4.60
CA LEU A 59 -7.87 -28.33 5.12
C LEU A 59 -7.16 -27.24 5.90
N ALA A 60 -7.45 -25.96 5.63
CA ALA A 60 -7.05 -24.83 6.45
C ALA A 60 -8.30 -24.20 7.07
N MET A 61 -8.57 -24.46 8.33
CA MET A 61 -9.75 -24.01 9.04
C MET A 61 -9.41 -23.62 10.49
N ASN A 62 -10.15 -22.67 11.04
CA ASN A 62 -9.98 -22.22 12.42
C ASN A 62 -8.59 -21.63 12.73
N ILE A 63 -8.02 -20.88 11.78
CA ILE A 63 -6.75 -20.19 11.95
C ILE A 63 -7.00 -18.69 11.88
N ASP A 64 -6.61 -17.97 12.91
CA ASP A 64 -6.62 -16.51 12.93
C ASP A 64 -5.21 -15.97 12.61
N TYR A 65 -5.14 -14.91 11.79
CA TYR A 65 -3.89 -14.30 11.35
C TYR A 65 -3.85 -12.83 11.73
N PRO A 66 -3.68 -12.52 13.02
CA PRO A 66 -3.59 -11.14 13.48
C PRO A 66 -2.25 -10.50 13.09
N LEU A 67 -2.27 -9.17 12.91
CA LEU A 67 -1.05 -8.38 12.89
C LEU A 67 -0.49 -8.24 14.31
N VAL A 68 0.81 -7.98 14.44
CA VAL A 68 1.53 -7.90 15.72
C VAL A 68 0.81 -7.00 16.75
N SER A 69 0.51 -5.77 16.39
CA SER A 69 -0.12 -4.81 17.31
C SER A 69 -1.54 -5.24 17.72
N ARG A 70 -2.29 -5.88 16.81
CA ARG A 70 -3.63 -6.40 17.09
C ARG A 70 -3.59 -7.57 18.06
N GLU A 71 -2.62 -8.46 17.90
CA GLU A 71 -2.45 -9.60 18.81
C GLU A 71 -2.04 -9.14 20.21
N ILE A 72 -1.08 -8.23 20.32
CA ILE A 72 -0.69 -7.63 21.58
C ILE A 72 -1.92 -7.01 22.29
N TYR A 73 -2.73 -6.25 21.57
CA TYR A 73 -3.94 -5.64 22.12
C TYR A 73 -4.96 -6.71 22.57
N ARG A 74 -5.15 -7.78 21.80
CA ARG A 74 -6.01 -8.91 22.15
C ARG A 74 -5.56 -9.58 23.44
N ILE A 75 -4.24 -9.81 23.59
CA ILE A 75 -3.67 -10.39 24.82
C ILE A 75 -3.86 -9.43 25.99
N CYS A 76 -3.64 -8.13 25.83
CA CYS A 76 -3.90 -7.15 26.87
C CYS A 76 -5.36 -7.22 27.36
N ARG A 77 -6.33 -7.35 26.45
CA ARG A 77 -7.74 -7.54 26.83
C ARG A 77 -7.99 -8.84 27.58
N LEU A 78 -7.39 -9.95 27.17
CA LEU A 78 -7.53 -11.24 27.87
C LEU A 78 -7.01 -11.15 29.31
N VAL A 79 -5.91 -10.42 29.52
CA VAL A 79 -5.26 -10.29 30.83
C VAL A 79 -5.99 -9.29 31.75
N LEU A 80 -6.40 -8.14 31.17
CA LEU A 80 -6.98 -7.03 31.94
C LEU A 80 -8.50 -7.10 32.04
N GLY A 81 -9.18 -7.97 31.28
CA GLY A 81 -10.61 -8.21 31.32
C GLY A 81 -11.45 -7.20 30.53
N ASP A 82 -12.75 -7.19 30.86
CA ASP A 82 -13.78 -6.44 30.12
C ASP A 82 -13.70 -4.92 30.28
N ASP A 83 -12.89 -4.41 31.20
CA ASP A 83 -12.64 -2.97 31.34
C ASP A 83 -11.90 -2.37 30.14
N VAL A 84 -11.21 -3.21 29.34
CA VAL A 84 -10.54 -2.80 28.11
C VAL A 84 -11.50 -2.91 26.92
N PRO A 85 -11.82 -1.81 26.22
CA PRO A 85 -12.78 -1.82 25.11
C PRO A 85 -12.35 -2.75 23.98
N HIS A 86 -13.34 -3.24 23.20
CA HIS A 86 -13.07 -4.13 22.08
C HIS A 86 -12.14 -3.50 21.04
N ASP A 87 -12.36 -2.24 20.74
CA ASP A 87 -11.52 -1.44 19.88
C ASP A 87 -10.80 -0.36 20.69
N SER A 88 -9.51 -0.19 20.41
CA SER A 88 -8.72 0.83 21.12
C SER A 88 -9.16 2.23 20.68
N PRO A 89 -9.51 3.13 21.62
CA PRO A 89 -9.80 4.52 21.32
C PRO A 89 -8.57 5.29 20.79
N TYR A 90 -7.37 4.72 20.92
CA TYR A 90 -6.11 5.26 20.43
C TYR A 90 -5.71 4.71 19.04
N LYS A 91 -6.60 3.95 18.37
CA LYS A 91 -6.38 3.68 16.94
C LYS A 91 -6.38 5.00 16.17
N ARG A 92 -5.51 5.11 15.17
CA ARG A 92 -5.38 6.28 14.31
C ARG A 92 -6.75 6.84 13.86
N GLU A 93 -7.64 5.95 13.46
CA GLU A 93 -8.97 6.29 12.94
C GLU A 93 -9.85 7.09 13.94
N TYR A 94 -9.74 6.80 15.24
CA TYR A 94 -10.46 7.50 16.30
C TYR A 94 -9.64 8.65 16.88
N LEU A 95 -8.33 8.44 16.97
CA LEU A 95 -7.39 9.41 17.55
C LEU A 95 -7.39 10.73 16.79
N VAL A 96 -7.54 10.71 15.45
CA VAL A 96 -7.67 11.89 14.62
C VAL A 96 -8.81 12.79 15.07
N TRP A 97 -9.99 12.21 15.34
CA TRP A 97 -11.18 12.96 15.77
C TRP A 97 -11.07 13.50 17.18
N ASN A 98 -10.47 12.72 18.10
CA ASN A 98 -10.19 13.17 19.46
C ASN A 98 -9.23 14.36 19.47
N ILE A 99 -8.14 14.29 18.70
CA ILE A 99 -7.16 15.37 18.57
C ILE A 99 -7.79 16.59 17.89
N TYR A 100 -8.60 16.38 16.85
CA TYR A 100 -9.30 17.47 16.17
C TYR A 100 -10.23 18.22 17.15
N GLY A 101 -10.98 17.50 17.98
CA GLY A 101 -11.80 18.09 19.04
C GLY A 101 -10.98 18.88 20.07
N ILE A 102 -9.84 18.35 20.49
CA ILE A 102 -8.93 19.05 21.40
C ILE A 102 -8.39 20.34 20.77
N LEU A 103 -7.89 20.29 19.54
CA LEU A 103 -7.32 21.46 18.84
C LEU A 103 -8.34 22.60 18.66
N GLN A 104 -9.64 22.28 18.53
CA GLN A 104 -10.73 23.26 18.41
C GLN A 104 -11.26 23.75 19.76
N SER A 105 -10.87 23.12 20.88
CA SER A 105 -11.35 23.50 22.21
C SER A 105 -10.73 24.77 22.73
N ASP A 106 -11.52 25.60 23.44
CA ASP A 106 -11.00 26.76 24.16
C ASP A 106 -9.97 26.38 25.21
N ALA A 107 -10.16 25.22 25.84
CA ALA A 107 -9.24 24.69 26.84
C ALA A 107 -7.82 24.46 26.31
N PHE A 108 -7.66 24.12 25.02
CA PHE A 108 -6.38 24.01 24.36
C PHE A 108 -5.90 25.38 23.87
N SER A 109 -6.75 26.12 23.15
CA SER A 109 -6.35 27.33 22.42
C SER A 109 -5.90 28.47 23.32
N GLU A 110 -6.41 28.53 24.57
CA GLU A 110 -6.02 29.53 25.58
C GLU A 110 -4.67 29.23 26.27
N GLN A 111 -4.11 28.04 26.08
CA GLN A 111 -2.84 27.69 26.68
C GLN A 111 -1.65 28.34 25.96
N PRO A 112 -0.66 28.89 26.69
CA PRO A 112 0.53 29.46 26.09
C PRO A 112 1.31 28.48 25.20
N GLN A 113 1.30 27.19 25.54
CA GLN A 113 1.96 26.12 24.80
C GLN A 113 1.32 25.89 23.42
N ALA A 114 0.01 26.19 23.27
CA ALA A 114 -0.72 25.99 22.02
C ALA A 114 -0.42 27.03 20.93
N THR A 115 0.29 28.12 21.25
CA THR A 115 0.49 29.25 20.34
C THR A 115 1.04 28.85 18.98
N LEU A 116 2.03 27.94 18.94
CA LEU A 116 2.65 27.51 17.69
C LEU A 116 1.69 26.63 16.86
N ALA A 117 1.00 25.69 17.52
CA ALA A 117 0.04 24.83 16.86
C ALA A 117 -1.14 25.66 16.30
N ASN A 118 -1.66 26.61 17.07
CA ASN A 118 -2.72 27.53 16.64
C ASN A 118 -2.31 28.38 15.43
N ALA A 119 -1.08 28.91 15.44
CA ALA A 119 -0.54 29.72 14.34
C ALA A 119 -0.43 28.92 13.04
N TYR A 120 -0.22 27.58 13.10
CA TYR A 120 -0.11 26.72 11.94
C TYR A 120 -1.38 26.67 11.11
N TRP A 121 -2.56 26.63 11.72
CA TRP A 121 -3.82 26.45 11.00
C TRP A 121 -4.71 27.72 10.94
N GLN A 122 -4.69 28.58 11.95
CA GLN A 122 -5.57 29.75 12.01
C GLN A 122 -5.26 30.82 10.96
N SER A 123 -4.03 30.88 10.43
CA SER A 123 -3.63 31.84 9.40
C SER A 123 -3.91 31.39 7.97
N GLN A 124 -4.50 30.23 7.77
CA GLN A 124 -4.73 29.62 6.44
C GLN A 124 -6.13 29.96 5.89
N ASN A 125 -6.31 29.76 4.57
CA ASN A 125 -7.56 30.04 3.88
C ASN A 125 -8.74 29.16 4.37
N ASP A 126 -8.44 27.89 4.75
CA ASP A 126 -9.42 26.92 5.27
C ASP A 126 -8.99 26.43 6.66
N PRO A 127 -9.19 27.22 7.72
CA PRO A 127 -8.65 26.91 9.03
C PRO A 127 -9.08 25.53 9.56
N ASN A 128 -10.35 25.16 9.42
CA ASN A 128 -10.89 23.91 9.94
C ASN A 128 -10.28 22.69 9.22
N LEU A 129 -10.08 22.75 7.92
CA LEU A 129 -9.42 21.70 7.15
C LEU A 129 -7.95 21.58 7.54
N GLN A 130 -7.24 22.70 7.72
CA GLN A 130 -5.83 22.67 8.15
C GLN A 130 -5.68 22.15 9.59
N CYS A 131 -6.60 22.51 10.48
CA CYS A 131 -6.67 21.94 11.82
C CYS A 131 -6.87 20.41 11.77
N PHE A 132 -7.76 19.91 10.90
CA PHE A 132 -7.98 18.49 10.70
C PHE A 132 -6.72 17.78 10.14
N ARG A 133 -6.03 18.40 9.19
CA ARG A 133 -4.76 17.88 8.66
C ARG A 133 -3.66 17.82 9.72
N LEU A 134 -3.58 18.83 10.60
CA LEU A 134 -2.67 18.79 11.73
C LEU A 134 -3.05 17.65 12.69
N ALA A 135 -4.34 17.47 12.98
CA ALA A 135 -4.81 16.36 13.82
C ALA A 135 -4.41 14.99 13.25
N LYS A 136 -4.51 14.79 11.93
CA LYS A 136 -4.03 13.57 11.25
C LYS A 136 -2.53 13.36 11.46
N GLN A 137 -1.70 14.39 11.25
CA GLN A 137 -0.27 14.30 11.45
C GLN A 137 0.10 13.99 12.90
N VAL A 138 -0.57 14.61 13.85
CA VAL A 138 -0.36 14.35 15.29
C VAL A 138 -0.80 12.92 15.66
N ALA A 139 -1.91 12.44 15.12
CA ALA A 139 -2.34 11.05 15.33
C ALA A 139 -1.29 10.04 14.82
N ASP A 140 -0.73 10.28 13.62
CA ASP A 140 0.31 9.44 13.04
C ASP A 140 1.57 9.38 13.92
N ILE A 141 2.04 10.53 14.42
CA ILE A 141 3.23 10.55 15.29
C ILE A 141 2.96 9.96 16.67
N PHE A 142 1.77 10.14 17.25
CA PHE A 142 1.45 9.55 18.55
C PHE A 142 1.30 8.03 18.48
N GLU A 143 0.80 7.49 17.38
CA GLU A 143 0.84 6.05 17.12
C GLU A 143 2.28 5.55 17.10
N GLN A 144 3.19 6.25 16.41
CA GLN A 144 4.62 5.90 16.37
C GLN A 144 5.27 6.02 17.76
N TYR A 145 4.98 7.09 18.53
CA TYR A 145 5.52 7.22 19.88
C TYR A 145 5.03 6.12 20.81
N SER A 146 3.78 5.67 20.66
CA SER A 146 3.24 4.54 21.41
C SER A 146 3.99 3.22 21.14
N ILE A 147 4.57 3.07 19.96
CA ILE A 147 5.31 1.88 19.54
C ILE A 147 6.79 1.98 19.89
N TYR A 148 7.44 3.13 19.60
CA TYR A 148 8.89 3.28 19.66
C TYR A 148 9.41 4.09 20.85
N ARG A 149 8.57 4.90 21.49
CA ARG A 149 8.93 5.87 22.53
C ARG A 149 7.88 5.91 23.65
N SER A 150 7.47 4.73 24.11
CA SER A 150 6.47 4.64 25.20
C SER A 150 6.93 5.31 26.51
N ASP A 151 8.24 5.39 26.72
CA ASP A 151 8.88 6.11 27.82
C ASP A 151 8.62 7.62 27.78
N TRP A 152 8.63 8.24 26.58
CA TRP A 152 8.28 9.65 26.44
C TRP A 152 6.86 9.95 26.88
N LEU A 153 5.93 9.12 26.43
CA LEU A 153 4.51 9.27 26.77
C LEU A 153 4.27 9.15 28.28
N ALA A 154 4.94 8.21 28.93
CA ALA A 154 4.87 8.06 30.38
C ALA A 154 5.44 9.26 31.15
N GLN A 155 6.53 9.89 30.65
CA GLN A 155 7.09 11.11 31.23
C GLN A 155 6.14 12.30 31.04
N TRP A 156 5.53 12.43 29.86
CA TRP A 156 4.57 13.50 29.58
C TRP A 156 3.32 13.42 30.46
N GLU A 157 2.82 12.22 30.77
CA GLU A 157 1.71 12.00 31.70
C GLU A 157 2.05 12.46 33.11
N GLN A 158 3.30 12.30 33.52
CA GLN A 158 3.80 12.79 34.84
C GLN A 158 4.03 14.30 34.82
N GLY A 159 3.91 14.96 33.67
CA GLY A 159 4.16 16.39 33.50
C GLY A 159 5.61 16.76 33.28
N ASN A 160 6.50 15.78 33.12
CA ASN A 160 7.92 16.01 32.83
C ASN A 160 8.14 16.35 31.36
N THR A 161 9.03 17.30 31.07
CA THR A 161 9.50 17.59 29.72
C THR A 161 10.78 16.84 29.45
N LEU A 162 10.97 16.38 28.21
CA LEU A 162 12.15 15.62 27.79
C LEU A 162 13.27 16.52 27.24
N GLY A 163 12.96 17.77 26.89
CA GLY A 163 13.91 18.72 26.34
C GLY A 163 14.33 18.41 24.90
N LEU A 164 13.47 17.72 24.14
CA LEU A 164 13.75 17.33 22.75
C LEU A 164 13.66 18.50 21.77
N SER A 165 12.70 19.39 21.99
CA SER A 165 12.49 20.59 21.19
C SER A 165 11.65 21.62 21.93
N ASP A 166 12.20 22.81 22.14
CA ASP A 166 11.49 23.90 22.81
C ASP A 166 10.24 24.37 22.04
N ALA A 167 10.21 24.13 20.73
CA ALA A 167 9.12 24.56 19.86
C ALA A 167 8.02 23.49 19.71
N LEU A 168 8.39 22.22 19.61
CA LEU A 168 7.47 21.14 19.24
C LEU A 168 6.93 20.38 20.44
N GLU A 169 7.77 20.12 21.43
CA GLU A 169 7.40 19.27 22.57
C GLU A 169 6.25 19.84 23.44
N PRO A 170 6.23 21.17 23.80
CA PRO A 170 5.25 21.66 24.76
C PRO A 170 3.79 21.48 24.34
N TRP A 171 3.46 21.73 23.07
CA TRP A 171 2.08 21.59 22.58
C TRP A 171 1.70 20.12 22.32
N GLN A 172 2.65 19.26 21.92
CA GLN A 172 2.40 17.83 21.78
C GLN A 172 2.16 17.18 23.15
N GLN A 173 2.98 17.51 24.14
CA GLN A 173 2.78 17.09 25.52
C GLN A 173 1.41 17.52 26.05
N LEU A 174 1.00 18.76 25.77
CA LEU A 174 -0.31 19.28 26.18
C LEU A 174 -1.45 18.46 25.55
N ILE A 175 -1.43 18.19 24.24
CA ILE A 175 -2.42 17.37 23.57
C ILE A 175 -2.46 15.96 24.19
N TRP A 176 -1.29 15.33 24.39
CA TRP A 176 -1.21 13.99 24.97
C TRP A 176 -1.82 13.94 26.38
N ARG A 177 -1.51 14.91 27.19
CA ARG A 177 -2.09 14.99 28.55
C ARG A 177 -3.61 15.21 28.54
N MET A 178 -4.14 16.02 27.63
CA MET A 178 -5.58 16.20 27.47
C MET A 178 -6.25 14.91 26.98
N LEU A 179 -5.65 14.17 26.05
CA LEU A 179 -6.14 12.88 25.60
C LEU A 179 -6.20 11.83 26.71
N THR A 180 -5.18 11.82 27.58
CA THR A 180 -5.05 10.79 28.64
C THR A 180 -5.72 11.17 29.94
N GLN A 181 -6.24 12.39 30.08
CA GLN A 181 -6.91 12.86 31.30
C GLN A 181 -8.15 12.03 31.60
N ASP A 182 -8.98 11.74 30.61
CA ASP A 182 -10.24 11.01 30.75
C ASP A 182 -10.09 9.52 30.44
N ASN A 183 -9.10 9.14 29.65
CA ASN A 183 -8.87 7.75 29.28
C ASN A 183 -7.37 7.41 29.18
N LYS A 184 -6.88 6.68 30.20
CA LYS A 184 -5.48 6.24 30.26
C LYS A 184 -5.20 4.93 29.50
N GLN A 185 -6.19 4.33 28.87
CA GLN A 185 -6.07 3.01 28.22
C GLN A 185 -5.39 3.06 26.84
N HIS A 186 -4.32 3.83 26.73
CA HIS A 186 -3.51 3.84 25.52
C HIS A 186 -2.60 2.60 25.41
N PRO A 187 -2.17 2.20 24.19
CA PRO A 187 -1.46 0.93 23.97
C PRO A 187 -0.22 0.73 24.84
N ALA A 188 0.55 1.79 25.13
CA ALA A 188 1.75 1.67 25.95
C ALA A 188 1.40 1.37 27.43
N TYR A 189 0.36 2.03 27.99
CA TYR A 189 -0.13 1.75 29.33
C TYR A 189 -0.71 0.34 29.43
N LEU A 190 -1.56 -0.06 28.47
CA LEU A 190 -2.15 -1.40 28.47
C LEU A 190 -1.10 -2.50 28.39
N ARG A 191 -0.03 -2.32 27.61
CA ARG A 191 1.08 -3.27 27.58
C ARG A 191 1.78 -3.40 28.93
N ALA A 192 2.08 -2.28 29.58
CA ALA A 192 2.74 -2.31 30.89
C ALA A 192 1.85 -2.98 31.95
N ALA A 193 0.57 -2.61 32.03
CA ALA A 193 -0.38 -3.20 32.94
C ALA A 193 -0.62 -4.70 32.66
N ALA A 194 -0.69 -5.09 31.38
CA ALA A 194 -0.84 -6.49 31.02
C ALA A 194 0.37 -7.33 31.44
N ILE A 195 1.61 -6.83 31.27
CA ILE A 195 2.82 -7.52 31.71
C ILE A 195 2.76 -7.82 33.21
N GLU A 196 2.30 -6.88 34.02
CA GLU A 196 2.12 -7.10 35.48
C GLU A 196 1.02 -8.13 35.78
N GLY A 197 -0.01 -8.22 34.95
CA GLY A 197 -1.14 -9.14 35.10
C GLY A 197 -0.96 -10.55 34.57
N LEU A 198 0.07 -10.81 33.71
CA LEU A 198 0.27 -12.09 33.00
C LEU A 198 0.26 -13.31 33.94
N ALA A 199 0.88 -13.22 35.09
CA ALA A 199 0.95 -14.31 36.08
C ALA A 199 -0.42 -14.80 36.56
N ASN A 200 -1.43 -13.92 36.59
CA ASN A 200 -2.77 -14.22 37.07
C ASN A 200 -3.72 -14.73 35.96
N ALA A 201 -3.32 -14.60 34.69
CA ALA A 201 -4.17 -14.89 33.54
C ALA A 201 -3.65 -16.05 32.66
N THR A 202 -2.78 -16.89 33.19
CA THR A 202 -2.08 -17.95 32.44
C THR A 202 -3.03 -18.89 31.69
N GLU A 203 -4.18 -19.22 32.25
CA GLU A 203 -5.18 -20.10 31.61
C GLU A 203 -5.91 -19.45 30.41
N LEU A 204 -5.90 -18.11 30.33
CA LEU A 204 -6.56 -17.34 29.28
C LEU A 204 -5.63 -17.03 28.10
N LEU A 205 -4.32 -17.23 28.29
CA LEU A 205 -3.32 -16.92 27.28
C LEU A 205 -3.35 -17.94 26.13
N PRO A 206 -3.08 -17.50 24.89
CA PRO A 206 -2.87 -18.44 23.79
C PRO A 206 -1.68 -19.34 24.10
N ASN A 207 -1.85 -20.64 23.96
CA ASN A 207 -0.79 -21.62 24.20
C ASN A 207 -0.83 -22.75 23.16
N PRO A 208 0.14 -22.80 22.26
CA PRO A 208 1.21 -21.85 22.02
C PRO A 208 0.77 -20.64 21.16
N LEU A 209 1.59 -19.57 21.16
CA LEU A 209 1.49 -18.44 20.23
C LEU A 209 2.55 -18.57 19.14
N TYR A 210 2.13 -18.50 17.88
CA TYR A 210 3.03 -18.55 16.73
C TYR A 210 3.23 -17.14 16.13
N ILE A 211 4.48 -16.74 15.91
CA ILE A 211 4.87 -15.51 15.21
C ILE A 211 5.64 -15.92 13.96
N PHE A 212 5.08 -15.67 12.78
CA PHE A 212 5.60 -16.24 11.56
C PHE A 212 6.14 -15.17 10.60
N ALA A 213 7.43 -15.28 10.27
CA ALA A 213 8.15 -14.45 9.29
C ALA A 213 7.91 -12.94 9.48
N VAL A 214 7.90 -12.50 10.74
CA VAL A 214 7.85 -11.08 11.07
C VAL A 214 9.27 -10.55 11.09
N ASN A 215 9.60 -9.66 10.15
CA ASN A 215 10.95 -9.15 9.95
C ASN A 215 11.19 -7.81 10.65
N THR A 216 10.16 -7.26 11.29
CA THR A 216 10.25 -5.99 12.02
C THR A 216 9.46 -6.08 13.32
N LEU A 217 10.18 -6.03 14.44
CA LEU A 217 9.60 -5.91 15.77
C LEU A 217 10.26 -4.74 16.49
N SER A 218 9.45 -3.89 17.12
CA SER A 218 9.99 -2.84 17.98
C SER A 218 10.55 -3.44 19.28
N PRO A 219 11.49 -2.75 19.95
CA PRO A 219 12.00 -3.21 21.23
C PRO A 219 10.89 -3.46 22.28
N THR A 220 9.87 -2.62 22.28
CA THR A 220 8.71 -2.76 23.19
C THR A 220 7.87 -4.00 22.90
N GLN A 221 7.71 -4.37 21.61
CA GLN A 221 7.00 -5.59 21.22
C GLN A 221 7.79 -6.85 21.59
N ILE A 222 9.10 -6.83 21.35
CA ILE A 222 9.97 -7.95 21.72
C ILE A 222 9.96 -8.15 23.25
N THR A 223 10.07 -7.08 24.02
CA THR A 223 9.97 -7.15 25.49
C THR A 223 8.63 -7.75 25.92
N PHE A 224 7.52 -7.33 25.30
CA PHE A 224 6.19 -7.88 25.61
C PHE A 224 6.13 -9.40 25.35
N PHE A 225 6.61 -9.86 24.20
CA PHE A 225 6.61 -11.29 23.88
C PHE A 225 7.57 -12.09 24.76
N SER A 226 8.70 -11.50 25.16
CA SER A 226 9.62 -12.13 26.11
C SER A 226 8.99 -12.30 27.50
N GLU A 227 8.27 -11.29 27.99
CA GLU A 227 7.55 -11.39 29.27
C GLU A 227 6.40 -12.39 29.15
N LEU A 228 5.63 -12.36 28.07
CA LEU A 228 4.59 -13.34 27.77
C LEU A 228 5.12 -14.78 27.77
N ALA A 229 6.30 -14.99 27.22
CA ALA A 229 6.93 -16.31 27.11
C ALA A 229 7.32 -16.93 28.45
N LYS A 230 7.31 -16.17 29.55
CA LYS A 230 7.46 -16.73 30.91
C LYS A 230 6.21 -17.50 31.36
N HIS A 231 5.06 -17.27 30.73
CA HIS A 231 3.75 -17.81 31.10
C HIS A 231 3.14 -18.75 30.05
N THR A 232 3.59 -18.67 28.80
CA THR A 232 3.13 -19.52 27.68
C THR A 232 4.29 -19.84 26.75
N ASP A 233 4.10 -20.74 25.79
CA ASP A 233 5.08 -21.01 24.74
C ASP A 233 4.87 -20.04 23.58
N VAL A 234 5.92 -19.31 23.19
CA VAL A 234 5.95 -18.38 22.07
C VAL A 234 6.98 -18.85 21.06
N TYR A 235 6.57 -19.15 19.85
CA TYR A 235 7.43 -19.59 18.76
C TYR A 235 7.58 -18.48 17.72
N LEU A 236 8.81 -18.00 17.53
CA LEU A 236 9.17 -17.06 16.48
C LEU A 236 9.85 -17.79 15.32
N PHE A 237 9.15 -17.94 14.21
CA PHE A 237 9.70 -18.46 12.95
C PHE A 237 10.43 -17.33 12.23
N PHE A 238 11.77 -17.34 12.32
CA PHE A 238 12.60 -16.24 11.87
C PHE A 238 13.27 -16.58 10.54
N LEU A 239 12.96 -15.78 9.50
CA LEU A 239 13.65 -15.87 8.21
C LEU A 239 15.02 -15.21 8.33
N ASN A 240 16.06 -16.02 8.51
CA ASN A 240 17.44 -15.56 8.65
C ASN A 240 18.20 -15.78 7.34
N PRO A 241 18.70 -14.72 6.67
CA PRO A 241 19.36 -14.84 5.37
C PRO A 241 20.72 -15.58 5.43
N CYS A 242 21.37 -15.61 6.60
CA CYS A 242 22.73 -16.10 6.74
C CYS A 242 22.84 -17.09 7.91
N SER A 243 23.56 -18.20 7.70
CA SER A 243 23.83 -19.21 8.73
C SER A 243 24.88 -18.75 9.73
N GLU A 244 25.76 -17.86 9.33
CA GLU A 244 26.81 -17.31 10.16
C GLU A 244 26.33 -16.07 10.94
N TYR A 245 27.10 -15.71 11.97
CA TYR A 245 26.81 -14.47 12.71
C TYR A 245 27.09 -13.23 11.85
N TRP A 246 26.07 -12.42 11.63
CA TRP A 246 26.12 -11.22 10.78
C TRP A 246 25.70 -9.94 11.48
N GLY A 247 25.51 -9.99 12.81
CA GLY A 247 25.04 -8.87 13.63
C GLY A 247 25.98 -7.67 13.69
N ASP A 248 27.29 -7.89 13.47
CA ASP A 248 28.35 -6.85 13.51
C ASP A 248 28.66 -6.23 12.14
N LEU A 249 28.04 -6.74 11.06
CA LEU A 249 28.24 -6.19 9.72
C LEU A 249 27.86 -4.71 9.67
N VAL A 250 28.66 -3.92 8.98
CA VAL A 250 28.41 -2.49 8.75
C VAL A 250 28.39 -2.20 7.26
N SER A 251 27.61 -1.21 6.85
CA SER A 251 27.60 -0.80 5.44
C SER A 251 28.95 -0.23 5.00
N ASP A 252 29.26 -0.32 3.71
CA ASP A 252 30.51 0.18 3.11
C ASP A 252 30.78 1.65 3.51
N LYS A 253 29.74 2.47 3.59
CA LYS A 253 29.85 3.87 4.05
C LYS A 253 30.32 4.00 5.49
N VAL A 254 29.87 3.13 6.39
CA VAL A 254 30.26 3.14 7.80
C VAL A 254 31.66 2.54 7.95
N ALA A 255 31.96 1.46 7.20
CA ALA A 255 33.26 0.85 7.13
C ALA A 255 34.33 1.87 6.68
N LEU A 256 34.06 2.61 5.59
CA LEU A 256 34.95 3.65 5.09
C LEU A 256 35.19 4.78 6.12
N LYS A 257 34.15 5.22 6.84
CA LYS A 257 34.29 6.20 7.93
C LYS A 257 35.17 5.67 9.08
N ARG A 258 35.02 4.39 9.43
CA ARG A 258 35.86 3.76 10.46
C ARG A 258 37.31 3.62 10.01
N GLN A 259 37.53 3.29 8.73
CA GLN A 259 38.87 3.21 8.12
C GLN A 259 39.59 4.57 8.14
N LEU A 260 38.88 5.65 7.85
CA LEU A 260 39.43 7.00 7.92
C LEU A 260 39.78 7.43 9.35
N ALA A 261 39.17 6.79 10.35
CA ALA A 261 39.39 7.10 11.76
C ALA A 261 40.43 6.19 12.45
N ASN A 262 40.68 4.96 11.96
CA ASN A 262 41.50 3.92 12.59
C ASN A 262 42.37 3.18 11.55
N SER A 263 43.56 2.69 11.99
CA SER A 263 44.60 2.09 11.16
C SER A 263 44.27 0.75 10.48
N ILE A 264 45.06 0.45 9.48
CA ILE A 264 45.16 -0.58 8.42
C ILE A 264 44.75 -2.04 8.77
N GLU A 265 44.83 -2.48 10.02
CA GLU A 265 44.53 -3.88 10.39
C GLU A 265 43.08 -4.33 10.29
N ILE A 266 42.13 -3.38 10.30
CA ILE A 266 40.68 -3.62 10.16
C ILE A 266 40.29 -3.89 8.69
N LEU A 267 41.10 -3.48 7.74
CA LEU A 267 40.84 -3.58 6.30
C LEU A 267 40.74 -5.02 5.80
N GLN A 268 41.57 -5.94 6.27
CA GLN A 268 41.63 -7.29 5.74
C GLN A 268 40.47 -8.20 6.18
N ALA A 269 39.90 -7.95 7.37
CA ALA A 269 38.74 -8.70 7.86
C ALA A 269 37.39 -8.18 7.23
N GLU A 270 37.36 -6.93 6.77
CA GLU A 270 36.16 -6.35 6.14
C GLU A 270 36.05 -6.67 4.65
N GLU A 271 37.16 -6.98 3.96
CA GLU A 271 37.13 -7.34 2.51
C GLU A 271 36.46 -8.69 2.23
N GLN A 272 36.37 -9.59 3.20
CA GLN A 272 35.75 -10.92 3.04
C GLN A 272 34.25 -10.93 3.36
N ARG A 273 33.67 -9.83 3.88
CA ARG A 273 32.28 -9.75 4.28
C ARG A 273 31.36 -9.63 3.06
N HIS A 274 30.15 -10.22 3.16
CA HIS A 274 29.19 -10.19 2.06
C HIS A 274 28.60 -8.79 1.89
N PRO A 275 28.86 -8.07 0.77
CA PRO A 275 28.47 -6.66 0.61
C PRO A 275 26.97 -6.46 0.59
N LEU A 276 26.17 -7.37 0.01
CA LEU A 276 24.71 -7.25 -0.01
C LEU A 276 24.12 -7.36 1.41
N LEU A 277 24.59 -8.29 2.24
CA LEU A 277 24.17 -8.37 3.65
C LEU A 277 24.56 -7.12 4.42
N ALA A 278 25.76 -6.61 4.19
CA ALA A 278 26.26 -5.40 4.86
C ALA A 278 25.44 -4.16 4.50
N ASN A 279 25.17 -3.97 3.21
CA ASN A 279 24.52 -2.76 2.70
C ASN A 279 22.99 -2.83 2.74
N LEU A 280 22.39 -3.97 2.38
CA LEU A 280 20.94 -4.14 2.29
C LEU A 280 20.31 -4.68 3.58
N GLY A 281 21.07 -5.44 4.37
CA GLY A 281 20.58 -6.20 5.52
C GLY A 281 20.33 -5.39 6.80
N SER A 282 20.42 -4.07 6.81
CA SER A 282 20.44 -3.27 8.04
C SER A 282 19.20 -3.48 8.93
N GLN A 283 18.02 -3.66 8.35
CA GLN A 283 16.78 -3.88 9.09
C GLN A 283 16.71 -5.28 9.70
N GLY A 284 16.94 -6.33 8.91
CA GLY A 284 16.98 -7.71 9.41
C GLY A 284 18.05 -7.90 10.50
N ARG A 285 19.21 -7.23 10.34
CA ARG A 285 20.28 -7.21 11.33
C ARG A 285 19.86 -6.53 12.64
N ALA A 286 19.04 -5.47 12.56
CA ALA A 286 18.51 -4.83 13.77
C ALA A 286 17.65 -5.79 14.58
N LEU A 287 16.76 -6.55 13.93
CA LEU A 287 15.97 -7.60 14.59
C LEU A 287 16.86 -8.74 15.10
N PHE A 288 17.79 -9.23 14.28
CA PHE A 288 18.75 -10.27 14.68
C PHE A 288 19.50 -9.90 15.96
N ASN A 289 20.03 -8.67 16.05
CA ASN A 289 20.74 -8.20 17.24
C ASN A 289 19.81 -8.07 18.46
N GLN A 290 18.55 -7.62 18.27
CA GLN A 290 17.58 -7.54 19.38
C GLN A 290 17.23 -8.93 19.92
N LEU A 291 17.13 -9.94 19.06
CA LEU A 291 16.91 -11.32 19.47
C LEU A 291 18.13 -11.88 20.23
N GLN A 292 19.36 -11.56 19.81
CA GLN A 292 20.58 -11.93 20.52
C GLN A 292 20.68 -11.31 21.93
N ASP A 293 20.26 -10.04 22.08
CA ASP A 293 20.28 -9.32 23.36
C ASP A 293 19.38 -10.00 24.43
N ILE A 294 18.41 -10.84 24.04
CA ILE A 294 17.50 -11.57 24.93
C ILE A 294 18.11 -12.90 25.46
N HIS A 295 19.32 -13.24 25.11
CA HIS A 295 20.03 -14.45 25.54
C HIS A 295 19.40 -15.78 25.06
N TYR A 296 19.00 -15.88 23.78
CA TYR A 296 18.60 -17.16 23.19
C TYR A 296 19.75 -17.82 22.45
N PRO A 297 20.21 -18.99 22.92
CA PRO A 297 21.31 -19.74 22.28
C PRO A 297 20.91 -20.29 20.90
N ASP A 298 19.63 -20.46 20.61
CA ASP A 298 19.16 -21.23 19.44
C ASP A 298 19.00 -20.40 18.16
N ILE A 299 19.27 -19.08 18.18
CA ILE A 299 19.25 -18.24 16.95
C ILE A 299 20.27 -18.70 15.89
N THR A 300 21.32 -19.39 16.33
CA THR A 300 22.38 -19.94 15.48
C THR A 300 22.26 -21.44 15.24
N ASP A 301 21.12 -22.05 15.61
CA ASP A 301 20.87 -23.45 15.25
C ASP A 301 20.63 -23.57 13.74
N ASN A 302 21.63 -24.11 13.04
CA ASN A 302 21.62 -24.20 11.58
C ASN A 302 20.99 -25.51 11.06
N GLN A 303 20.24 -26.25 11.89
CA GLN A 303 19.62 -27.52 11.47
C GLN A 303 18.58 -27.33 10.33
N LEU A 304 17.96 -26.16 10.24
CA LEU A 304 16.98 -25.82 9.21
C LEU A 304 17.56 -24.94 8.09
N PHE A 305 18.89 -24.78 8.03
CA PHE A 305 19.53 -24.11 6.90
C PHE A 305 19.83 -25.11 5.79
N ILE A 306 19.33 -24.81 4.58
CA ILE A 306 19.61 -25.60 3.39
C ILE A 306 20.51 -24.79 2.47
N ALA A 307 21.67 -25.34 2.12
CA ALA A 307 22.46 -24.79 1.04
C ALA A 307 21.71 -24.96 -0.29
N PRO A 308 21.63 -23.95 -1.15
CA PRO A 308 20.94 -24.04 -2.44
C PRO A 308 21.41 -25.20 -3.33
N GLU A 309 22.64 -25.65 -3.13
CA GLU A 309 23.27 -26.76 -3.84
C GLU A 309 22.64 -28.14 -3.53
N LEU A 310 21.94 -28.28 -2.39
CA LEU A 310 21.35 -29.55 -1.94
C LEU A 310 19.92 -29.79 -2.41
N ASP A 311 19.27 -28.80 -3.01
CA ASP A 311 17.87 -28.92 -3.42
C ASP A 311 17.65 -29.72 -4.73
N GLY A 312 18.70 -30.34 -5.28
CA GLY A 312 18.59 -31.21 -6.47
C GLY A 312 18.38 -30.45 -7.79
N HIS A 313 18.25 -29.13 -7.73
CA HIS A 313 18.27 -28.26 -8.90
C HIS A 313 19.72 -27.92 -9.24
N ASN A 314 20.06 -27.91 -10.53
CA ASN A 314 21.41 -27.75 -11.02
C ASN A 314 22.20 -26.68 -10.23
N ALA A 315 23.23 -27.12 -9.54
CA ALA A 315 24.12 -26.35 -8.66
C ALA A 315 24.94 -25.23 -9.35
N THR A 316 24.55 -24.80 -10.55
CA THR A 316 25.31 -23.95 -11.43
C THR A 316 24.62 -22.65 -11.83
N SER A 317 23.37 -22.37 -11.35
CA SER A 317 22.72 -21.14 -11.74
C SER A 317 23.32 -19.92 -11.02
N ILE A 318 23.38 -18.79 -11.72
CA ILE A 318 23.87 -17.51 -11.19
C ILE A 318 23.08 -17.13 -9.93
N LEU A 319 21.75 -17.24 -9.99
CA LEU A 319 20.88 -16.91 -8.86
C LEU A 319 21.17 -17.75 -7.62
N HIS A 320 21.27 -19.08 -7.77
CA HIS A 320 21.57 -19.97 -6.65
C HIS A 320 22.99 -19.74 -6.08
N THR A 321 23.95 -19.40 -6.93
CA THR A 321 25.31 -19.04 -6.48
C THR A 321 25.29 -17.78 -5.62
N ILE A 322 24.49 -16.77 -5.99
CA ILE A 322 24.31 -15.55 -5.19
C ILE A 322 23.63 -15.86 -3.85
N GLN A 323 22.58 -16.66 -3.86
CA GLN A 323 21.88 -17.08 -2.64
C GLN A 323 22.77 -17.89 -1.70
N ALA A 324 23.63 -18.77 -2.24
CA ALA A 324 24.61 -19.54 -1.46
C ALA A 324 25.66 -18.63 -0.81
N ASP A 325 26.15 -17.61 -1.51
CA ASP A 325 27.06 -16.62 -0.95
C ASP A 325 26.42 -15.84 0.21
N ILE A 326 25.17 -15.39 0.01
CA ILE A 326 24.42 -14.70 1.06
C ILE A 326 24.26 -15.61 2.28
N ALA A 327 23.90 -16.87 2.08
CA ALA A 327 23.70 -17.84 3.15
C ALA A 327 25.02 -18.14 3.91
N SER A 328 26.17 -18.13 3.25
CA SER A 328 27.49 -18.32 3.87
C SER A 328 28.03 -17.05 4.55
N GLY A 329 27.43 -15.88 4.28
CA GLY A 329 27.89 -14.59 4.81
C GLY A 329 29.21 -14.08 4.24
N MET A 330 29.80 -14.78 3.26
CA MET A 330 31.08 -14.47 2.68
C MET A 330 31.01 -14.21 1.18
N LEU A 331 31.84 -13.30 0.69
CA LEU A 331 32.03 -13.08 -0.75
C LEU A 331 33.16 -14.03 -1.22
N ASN A 332 32.78 -15.02 -2.02
CA ASN A 332 33.72 -15.95 -2.64
C ASN A 332 33.81 -15.67 -4.14
N PRO A 333 34.84 -14.95 -4.64
CA PRO A 333 34.98 -14.68 -6.06
C PRO A 333 35.06 -15.99 -6.87
N THR A 334 34.26 -16.07 -7.93
CA THR A 334 34.19 -17.27 -8.78
C THR A 334 34.64 -16.88 -10.20
N ALA A 335 35.66 -17.58 -10.70
CA ALA A 335 36.04 -17.41 -12.10
C ALA A 335 35.05 -18.14 -13.00
N ILE A 336 34.40 -17.39 -13.90
CA ILE A 336 33.50 -17.94 -14.88
C ILE A 336 34.26 -18.09 -16.21
N ASN A 337 34.66 -19.32 -16.51
CA ASN A 337 35.13 -19.69 -17.84
C ASN A 337 33.90 -20.15 -18.65
N ALA A 338 33.28 -19.24 -19.43
CA ALA A 338 32.17 -19.51 -20.35
C ALA A 338 31.03 -20.30 -19.68
N ILE A 339 30.15 -19.62 -18.96
CA ILE A 339 28.85 -20.19 -18.60
C ILE A 339 28.00 -20.20 -19.87
N GLU A 340 27.34 -21.34 -20.15
CA GLU A 340 26.19 -21.34 -21.04
C GLU A 340 25.21 -20.26 -20.53
N PRO A 341 24.50 -19.53 -21.41
CA PRO A 341 23.69 -18.39 -21.00
C PRO A 341 22.66 -18.81 -19.94
N ASP A 342 23.00 -18.57 -18.68
CA ASP A 342 22.15 -18.81 -17.55
C ASP A 342 21.16 -17.64 -17.43
N ARG A 343 19.89 -17.90 -17.66
CA ARG A 343 18.80 -16.92 -17.59
C ARG A 343 18.13 -16.87 -16.23
N SER A 344 18.68 -17.48 -15.20
CA SER A 344 18.15 -17.43 -13.85
C SER A 344 18.17 -16.01 -13.26
N LEU A 345 19.11 -15.17 -13.72
CA LEU A 345 19.18 -13.75 -13.42
C LEU A 345 19.17 -12.94 -14.72
N GLN A 346 18.26 -11.98 -14.80
CA GLN A 346 18.12 -11.10 -15.95
C GLN A 346 17.96 -9.64 -15.50
N ILE A 347 18.67 -8.73 -16.14
CA ILE A 347 18.57 -7.28 -15.89
C ILE A 347 18.29 -6.59 -17.23
N HIS A 348 17.17 -5.87 -17.32
CA HIS A 348 16.74 -5.22 -18.54
C HIS A 348 16.77 -3.70 -18.40
N SER A 349 17.51 -3.05 -19.30
CA SER A 349 17.55 -1.60 -19.47
C SER A 349 16.54 -1.20 -20.55
N CYS A 350 15.45 -0.52 -20.18
CA CYS A 350 14.36 -0.13 -21.07
C CYS A 350 14.27 1.39 -21.24
N TYR A 351 13.44 1.86 -22.18
CA TYR A 351 13.21 3.28 -22.43
C TYR A 351 12.02 3.86 -21.66
N SER A 352 11.03 3.03 -21.30
CA SER A 352 9.77 3.52 -20.70
C SER A 352 9.07 2.41 -19.93
N PRO A 353 8.13 2.76 -19.00
CA PRO A 353 7.35 1.78 -18.27
C PRO A 353 6.55 0.84 -19.18
N VAL A 354 6.00 1.37 -20.29
CA VAL A 354 5.30 0.53 -21.31
C VAL A 354 6.25 -0.52 -21.86
N ARG A 355 7.49 -0.09 -22.20
CA ARG A 355 8.49 -1.01 -22.78
C ARG A 355 8.95 -2.05 -21.77
N GLU A 356 9.10 -1.71 -20.50
CA GLU A 356 9.38 -2.68 -19.43
C GLU A 356 8.31 -3.76 -19.36
N VAL A 357 7.02 -3.36 -19.39
CA VAL A 357 5.89 -4.30 -19.32
C VAL A 357 5.81 -5.18 -20.59
N GLN A 358 6.11 -4.63 -21.78
CA GLN A 358 6.14 -5.41 -23.03
C GLN A 358 7.27 -6.44 -23.02
N VAL A 359 8.48 -6.04 -22.62
CA VAL A 359 9.63 -6.94 -22.53
C VAL A 359 9.37 -8.04 -21.52
N LEU A 360 8.82 -7.69 -20.35
CA LEU A 360 8.42 -8.68 -19.35
C LEU A 360 7.40 -9.67 -19.91
N HIS A 361 6.37 -9.20 -20.62
CA HIS A 361 5.34 -10.07 -21.20
C HIS A 361 5.95 -11.08 -22.19
N ASP A 362 6.83 -10.63 -23.07
CA ASP A 362 7.50 -11.47 -24.04
C ASP A 362 8.41 -12.50 -23.34
N GLU A 363 9.14 -12.07 -22.31
CA GLU A 363 10.00 -12.96 -21.54
C GLU A 363 9.22 -14.00 -20.74
N LEU A 364 8.08 -13.64 -20.15
CA LEU A 364 7.19 -14.57 -19.49
C LEU A 364 6.64 -15.63 -20.44
N LEU A 365 6.22 -15.25 -21.65
CA LEU A 365 5.79 -16.19 -22.67
C LEU A 365 6.91 -17.15 -23.06
N ARG A 366 8.13 -16.63 -23.22
CA ARG A 366 9.30 -17.45 -23.55
C ARG A 366 9.63 -18.46 -22.44
N ILE A 367 9.64 -18.01 -21.18
CA ILE A 367 9.93 -18.89 -20.03
C ILE A 367 8.87 -19.99 -19.92
N LEU A 368 7.57 -19.64 -19.96
CA LEU A 368 6.48 -20.61 -19.87
C LEU A 368 6.45 -21.60 -21.04
N GLN A 369 7.00 -21.23 -22.20
CA GLN A 369 7.17 -22.13 -23.33
C GLN A 369 8.34 -23.10 -23.13
N HIS A 370 9.45 -22.65 -22.56
CA HIS A 370 10.66 -23.44 -22.36
C HIS A 370 10.60 -24.30 -21.10
N ASP A 371 9.94 -23.82 -20.04
CA ASP A 371 9.76 -24.52 -18.79
C ASP A 371 8.26 -24.70 -18.42
N PRO A 372 7.65 -25.79 -18.90
CA PRO A 372 6.24 -26.09 -18.59
C PRO A 372 5.96 -26.41 -17.10
N SER A 373 7.00 -26.54 -16.28
CA SER A 373 6.83 -26.77 -14.84
C SER A 373 6.36 -25.52 -14.10
N ILE A 374 6.57 -24.34 -14.69
CA ILE A 374 6.18 -23.06 -14.11
C ILE A 374 4.72 -22.78 -14.45
N GLN A 375 3.95 -22.44 -13.43
CA GLN A 375 2.57 -22.02 -13.59
C GLN A 375 2.41 -20.51 -13.41
N PRO A 376 1.45 -19.85 -14.06
CA PRO A 376 1.29 -18.39 -13.95
C PRO A 376 1.16 -17.86 -12.52
N HIS A 377 0.57 -18.64 -11.62
CA HIS A 377 0.42 -18.26 -10.20
C HIS A 377 1.73 -18.35 -9.38
N GLU A 378 2.77 -18.96 -9.93
CA GLU A 378 4.10 -19.04 -9.35
C GLU A 378 5.00 -17.88 -9.78
N ILE A 379 4.42 -16.89 -10.50
CA ILE A 379 5.10 -15.69 -10.99
C ILE A 379 4.57 -14.47 -10.26
N LEU A 380 5.47 -13.75 -9.59
CA LEU A 380 5.20 -12.48 -8.93
C LEU A 380 5.92 -11.34 -9.64
N VAL A 381 5.19 -10.28 -9.96
CA VAL A 381 5.75 -9.04 -10.51
C VAL A 381 5.55 -7.92 -9.48
N MET A 382 6.64 -7.36 -9.01
CA MET A 382 6.65 -6.28 -8.02
C MET A 382 7.02 -4.95 -8.67
N CYS A 383 6.38 -3.87 -8.22
CA CYS A 383 6.70 -2.51 -8.62
C CYS A 383 6.83 -1.61 -7.37
N PRO A 384 7.71 -0.61 -7.34
CA PRO A 384 7.74 0.38 -6.27
C PRO A 384 6.41 1.14 -6.13
N SER A 385 5.74 1.41 -7.27
CA SER A 385 4.40 1.99 -7.38
C SER A 385 3.60 1.20 -8.41
N VAL A 386 2.73 0.30 -7.96
CA VAL A 386 1.92 -0.53 -8.86
C VAL A 386 0.88 0.28 -9.64
N GLU A 387 0.40 1.39 -9.05
CA GLU A 387 -0.58 2.26 -9.69
C GLU A 387 -0.05 2.92 -10.97
N GLU A 388 1.24 3.31 -10.97
CA GLU A 388 1.88 3.87 -12.17
C GLU A 388 1.99 2.86 -13.30
N TYR A 389 2.18 1.57 -12.98
CA TYR A 389 2.30 0.49 -13.95
C TYR A 389 0.95 -0.11 -14.38
N ALA A 390 -0.09 0.00 -13.57
CA ALA A 390 -1.39 -0.63 -13.80
C ALA A 390 -2.03 -0.31 -15.17
N PRO A 391 -2.01 0.93 -15.69
CA PRO A 391 -2.54 1.23 -17.03
C PRO A 391 -1.79 0.48 -18.14
N PHE A 392 -0.46 0.37 -18.01
CA PHE A 392 0.40 -0.30 -18.98
C PHE A 392 0.23 -1.82 -18.92
N VAL A 393 0.14 -2.37 -17.71
CA VAL A 393 -0.16 -3.80 -17.51
C VAL A 393 -1.51 -4.15 -18.13
N ASN A 394 -2.56 -3.37 -17.88
CA ASN A 394 -3.86 -3.60 -18.50
C ASN A 394 -3.81 -3.51 -20.04
N SER A 395 -3.04 -2.60 -20.61
CA SER A 395 -2.93 -2.44 -22.06
C SER A 395 -2.20 -3.60 -22.73
N VAL A 396 -1.21 -4.20 -22.07
CA VAL A 396 -0.38 -5.28 -22.63
C VAL A 396 -0.99 -6.65 -22.36
N PHE A 397 -1.42 -6.93 -21.13
CA PHE A 397 -1.94 -8.24 -20.71
C PHE A 397 -3.43 -8.43 -20.99
N ARG A 398 -4.22 -7.33 -21.10
CA ARG A 398 -5.67 -7.36 -21.35
C ARG A 398 -6.08 -6.47 -22.53
N PRO A 399 -5.61 -6.73 -23.75
CA PRO A 399 -5.95 -5.87 -24.90
C PRO A 399 -7.45 -5.97 -25.23
N VAL A 400 -8.19 -4.87 -25.10
CA VAL A 400 -9.66 -4.78 -25.28
C VAL A 400 -10.10 -5.00 -26.74
N HIS A 401 -9.22 -4.85 -27.73
CA HIS A 401 -9.61 -4.74 -29.15
C HIS A 401 -8.83 -5.60 -30.15
N LYS A 402 -8.12 -6.63 -29.73
CA LYS A 402 -7.54 -7.55 -30.73
C LYS A 402 -8.46 -8.76 -30.91
N PRO A 403 -9.07 -8.95 -32.10
CA PRO A 403 -9.59 -10.26 -32.45
C PRO A 403 -8.40 -11.20 -32.46
N GLN A 404 -8.29 -12.02 -31.41
CA GLN A 404 -7.19 -12.96 -31.29
C GLN A 404 -7.36 -14.04 -32.34
N ALA A 405 -6.27 -14.36 -33.01
CA ALA A 405 -6.22 -15.57 -33.80
C ALA A 405 -6.53 -16.76 -32.85
N PRO A 406 -7.42 -17.69 -33.26
CA PRO A 406 -7.70 -18.88 -32.46
C PRO A 406 -6.38 -19.59 -32.12
N GLY A 407 -6.06 -19.71 -30.82
CA GLY A 407 -4.84 -20.38 -30.34
C GLY A 407 -3.69 -19.47 -29.92
N SER A 408 -3.86 -18.13 -29.94
CA SER A 408 -2.86 -17.24 -29.35
C SER A 408 -2.81 -17.41 -27.82
N PRO A 409 -1.63 -17.67 -27.22
CA PRO A 409 -1.51 -17.81 -25.78
C PRO A 409 -1.85 -16.47 -25.12
N GLN A 410 -2.82 -16.48 -24.19
CA GLN A 410 -3.12 -15.34 -23.34
C GLN A 410 -2.53 -15.55 -21.96
N LEU A 411 -1.67 -14.65 -21.56
CA LEU A 411 -1.18 -14.59 -20.19
C LEU A 411 -2.12 -13.68 -19.38
N VAL A 412 -2.92 -14.29 -18.53
CA VAL A 412 -3.85 -13.54 -17.65
C VAL A 412 -3.11 -13.09 -16.40
N CYS A 413 -3.35 -11.85 -15.99
CA CYS A 413 -2.76 -11.28 -14.79
C CYS A 413 -3.81 -10.71 -13.84
N SER A 414 -3.48 -10.68 -12.56
CA SER A 414 -4.17 -9.92 -11.51
C SER A 414 -3.28 -8.80 -11.01
N ILE A 415 -3.85 -7.62 -10.78
CA ILE A 415 -3.16 -6.51 -10.14
C ILE A 415 -3.73 -6.42 -8.73
N ALA A 416 -2.92 -6.86 -7.76
CA ALA A 416 -3.25 -6.78 -6.35
C ALA A 416 -2.86 -5.40 -5.78
N ASP A 417 -3.37 -5.09 -4.60
CA ASP A 417 -2.96 -3.89 -3.85
C ASP A 417 -3.31 -2.56 -4.53
N ARG A 418 -4.38 -2.53 -5.34
CA ARG A 418 -4.88 -1.29 -5.92
C ARG A 418 -5.84 -0.56 -4.98
N ALA A 419 -5.67 0.75 -4.87
CA ALA A 419 -6.60 1.59 -4.14
C ALA A 419 -7.94 1.71 -4.91
N PRO A 420 -9.11 1.69 -4.22
CA PRO A 420 -10.39 1.91 -4.87
C PRO A 420 -10.47 3.24 -5.61
N LEU A 421 -9.76 4.26 -5.13
CA LEU A 421 -9.67 5.58 -5.77
C LEU A 421 -9.11 5.49 -7.19
N ASP A 422 -8.11 4.64 -7.42
CA ASP A 422 -7.41 4.55 -8.70
C ASP A 422 -7.97 3.46 -9.62
N SER A 423 -8.78 2.55 -9.08
CA SER A 423 -9.32 1.40 -9.82
C SER A 423 -10.78 1.56 -10.22
N GLU A 424 -11.57 2.32 -9.47
CA GLU A 424 -13.03 2.33 -9.56
C GLU A 424 -13.60 3.68 -9.97
N SER A 425 -14.10 3.80 -11.20
CA SER A 425 -14.67 5.04 -11.72
C SER A 425 -15.87 5.57 -10.91
N ALA A 426 -16.63 4.69 -10.25
CA ALA A 426 -17.72 5.09 -9.39
C ALA A 426 -17.25 5.76 -8.10
N VAL A 427 -16.11 5.35 -7.55
CA VAL A 427 -15.46 6.00 -6.40
C VAL A 427 -15.00 7.40 -6.79
N MET A 428 -14.34 7.52 -7.94
CA MET A 428 -13.93 8.83 -8.47
C MET A 428 -15.10 9.77 -8.67
N MET A 429 -16.19 9.30 -9.30
CA MET A 429 -17.41 10.11 -9.46
C MET A 429 -18.00 10.51 -8.11
N PHE A 430 -18.07 9.57 -7.17
CA PHE A 430 -18.63 9.87 -5.84
C PHE A 430 -17.85 10.99 -5.14
N LEU A 431 -16.52 10.95 -5.17
CA LEU A 431 -15.65 12.01 -4.62
C LEU A 431 -15.78 13.31 -5.40
N ASP A 432 -15.88 13.25 -6.72
CA ASP A 432 -16.12 14.40 -7.60
C ASP A 432 -17.45 15.10 -7.28
N MET A 433 -18.47 14.32 -6.91
CA MET A 433 -19.76 14.90 -6.51
C MET A 433 -19.69 15.68 -5.20
N LEU A 434 -18.74 15.36 -4.33
CA LEU A 434 -18.48 16.17 -3.13
C LEU A 434 -17.86 17.55 -3.48
N GLU A 435 -17.41 17.75 -4.72
CA GLU A 435 -16.97 19.06 -5.23
C GLU A 435 -18.10 19.87 -5.91
N LEU A 436 -19.33 19.35 -5.96
CA LEU A 436 -20.43 20.01 -6.65
C LEU A 436 -20.70 21.46 -6.20
N PRO A 437 -20.57 21.83 -4.91
CA PRO A 437 -20.75 23.24 -4.49
C PRO A 437 -19.82 24.19 -5.23
N ASP A 438 -18.57 23.80 -5.46
CA ASP A 438 -17.52 24.60 -6.12
C ASP A 438 -17.36 24.28 -7.61
N SER A 439 -18.14 23.30 -8.11
CA SER A 439 -18.05 22.83 -9.50
C SER A 439 -18.58 23.86 -10.49
N ARG A 440 -17.88 23.99 -11.62
CA ARG A 440 -18.36 24.78 -12.76
C ARG A 440 -19.50 24.12 -13.54
N PHE A 441 -19.92 22.92 -13.21
CA PHE A 441 -20.89 22.16 -14.01
C PHE A 441 -20.51 22.11 -15.49
N SER A 442 -19.24 21.76 -15.80
CA SER A 442 -18.81 21.65 -17.19
C SER A 442 -19.53 20.50 -17.90
N VAL A 443 -19.86 20.67 -19.16
CA VAL A 443 -20.53 19.64 -19.96
C VAL A 443 -19.70 18.36 -20.05
N LEU A 444 -18.37 18.46 -20.15
CA LEU A 444 -17.48 17.30 -20.21
C LEU A 444 -17.59 16.45 -18.95
N LYS A 445 -17.57 17.08 -17.77
CA LYS A 445 -17.66 16.35 -16.50
C LYS A 445 -19.01 15.60 -16.35
N ILE A 446 -20.09 16.20 -16.83
CA ILE A 446 -21.41 15.55 -16.81
C ILE A 446 -21.46 14.39 -17.83
N ILE A 447 -20.84 14.55 -18.98
CA ILE A 447 -20.71 13.46 -19.97
C ILE A 447 -19.90 12.30 -19.36
N ASP A 448 -18.80 12.57 -18.64
CA ASP A 448 -18.03 11.54 -17.96
C ASP A 448 -18.89 10.77 -16.93
N TYR A 449 -19.76 11.45 -16.19
CA TYR A 449 -20.71 10.80 -15.29
C TYR A 449 -21.69 9.88 -16.02
N LEU A 450 -22.18 10.28 -17.20
CA LEU A 450 -23.05 9.44 -18.03
C LEU A 450 -22.36 8.20 -18.59
N HIS A 451 -21.02 8.19 -18.69
CA HIS A 451 -20.27 7.01 -19.13
C HIS A 451 -20.07 5.96 -18.03
N ILE A 452 -20.38 6.29 -16.78
CA ILE A 452 -20.21 5.33 -15.67
C ILE A 452 -21.31 4.27 -15.73
N PRO A 453 -20.96 2.96 -15.79
CA PRO A 453 -21.95 1.90 -15.98
C PRO A 453 -23.07 1.87 -14.94
N MET A 454 -22.78 2.22 -13.68
CA MET A 454 -23.77 2.25 -12.60
C MET A 454 -24.78 3.40 -12.78
N VAL A 455 -24.36 4.55 -13.32
CA VAL A 455 -25.23 5.68 -13.66
C VAL A 455 -26.10 5.32 -14.87
N GLN A 456 -25.52 4.67 -15.89
CA GLN A 456 -26.28 4.18 -17.05
C GLN A 456 -27.35 3.18 -16.62
N THR A 457 -27.00 2.25 -15.71
CA THR A 457 -27.97 1.28 -15.16
C THR A 457 -29.08 1.99 -14.39
N LYS A 458 -28.76 2.97 -13.54
CA LYS A 458 -29.75 3.74 -12.78
C LYS A 458 -30.71 4.50 -13.69
N LEU A 459 -30.18 5.16 -14.71
CA LEU A 459 -30.96 5.91 -15.69
C LEU A 459 -31.52 5.02 -16.80
N THR A 460 -31.22 3.73 -16.81
CA THR A 460 -31.63 2.80 -17.90
C THR A 460 -31.23 3.31 -19.29
N LEU A 461 -29.98 3.85 -19.41
CA LEU A 461 -29.42 4.38 -20.65
C LEU A 461 -28.78 3.28 -21.48
N THR A 462 -29.10 3.22 -22.77
CA THR A 462 -28.40 2.39 -23.74
C THR A 462 -27.22 3.16 -24.37
N PRO A 463 -26.22 2.48 -24.98
CA PRO A 463 -25.11 3.13 -25.66
C PRO A 463 -25.56 4.10 -26.79
N ASP A 464 -26.64 3.76 -27.51
CA ASP A 464 -27.22 4.61 -28.55
C ASP A 464 -27.84 5.87 -27.94
N GLU A 465 -28.59 5.74 -26.84
CA GLU A 465 -29.15 6.86 -26.10
C GLU A 465 -28.08 7.79 -25.54
N LEU A 466 -26.97 7.23 -25.07
CA LEU A 466 -25.81 8.00 -24.61
C LEU A 466 -25.20 8.84 -25.72
N SER A 467 -25.00 8.25 -26.91
CA SER A 467 -24.51 8.95 -28.10
C SER A 467 -25.48 10.10 -28.52
N MET A 468 -26.78 9.86 -28.41
CA MET A 468 -27.77 10.91 -28.64
C MET A 468 -27.71 12.05 -27.62
N CYS A 469 -27.51 11.74 -26.35
CA CYS A 469 -27.34 12.78 -25.32
C CYS A 469 -26.11 13.66 -25.65
N GLN A 470 -24.98 13.07 -26.04
CA GLN A 470 -23.78 13.83 -26.41
C GLN A 470 -24.06 14.77 -27.59
N LEU A 471 -24.69 14.26 -28.65
CA LEU A 471 -25.03 15.05 -29.81
C LEU A 471 -25.97 16.23 -29.44
N TRP A 472 -26.98 16.01 -28.60
CA TRP A 472 -27.91 17.06 -28.17
C TRP A 472 -27.22 18.14 -27.31
N LEU A 473 -26.30 17.74 -26.41
CA LEU A 473 -25.53 18.68 -25.61
C LEU A 473 -24.63 19.56 -26.49
N GLU A 474 -24.06 19.00 -27.55
CA GLU A 474 -23.29 19.74 -28.54
C GLU A 474 -24.18 20.72 -29.32
N GLN A 475 -25.31 20.25 -29.86
CA GLN A 475 -26.27 21.06 -30.63
C GLN A 475 -26.91 22.17 -29.77
N ALA A 476 -27.21 21.88 -28.51
CA ALA A 476 -27.66 22.85 -27.54
C ALA A 476 -26.59 23.87 -27.16
N ASN A 477 -25.33 23.59 -27.51
CA ASN A 477 -24.17 24.42 -27.20
C ASN A 477 -24.00 24.72 -25.71
N ILE A 478 -24.27 23.72 -24.85
CA ILE A 478 -24.03 23.80 -23.42
C ILE A 478 -22.55 23.71 -23.17
N LYS A 479 -21.98 24.58 -22.35
CA LYS A 479 -20.55 24.58 -22.01
C LYS A 479 -20.34 24.41 -20.52
N TRP A 480 -20.85 25.29 -19.69
CA TRP A 480 -20.67 25.28 -18.26
C TRP A 480 -21.69 26.17 -17.52
N GLY A 481 -21.82 25.95 -16.24
CA GLY A 481 -22.66 26.74 -15.35
C GLY A 481 -24.12 26.30 -15.37
N VAL A 482 -24.77 26.25 -14.21
CA VAL A 482 -26.19 25.90 -14.12
C VAL A 482 -27.05 26.98 -14.78
N ASN A 483 -26.81 28.24 -14.40
CA ASN A 483 -27.49 29.44 -14.90
C ASN A 483 -26.64 30.69 -14.70
N ALA A 484 -27.13 31.89 -15.02
CA ALA A 484 -26.42 33.15 -14.84
C ALA A 484 -26.03 33.40 -13.37
N ALA A 485 -26.93 33.12 -12.42
CA ALA A 485 -26.65 33.32 -10.99
C ALA A 485 -25.50 32.42 -10.50
N HIS A 486 -25.41 31.18 -10.97
CA HIS A 486 -24.30 30.25 -10.65
C HIS A 486 -23.00 30.77 -11.25
N LYS A 487 -22.99 31.22 -12.50
CA LYS A 487 -21.81 31.82 -13.13
C LYS A 487 -21.30 33.04 -12.37
N ASN A 488 -22.22 33.92 -11.98
CA ASN A 488 -21.93 35.12 -11.17
C ASN A 488 -21.22 34.75 -9.85
N GLY A 489 -21.69 33.71 -9.17
CA GLY A 489 -21.07 33.21 -7.93
C GLY A 489 -19.63 32.76 -8.14
N ILE A 490 -19.38 32.01 -9.23
CA ILE A 490 -18.02 31.49 -9.53
C ILE A 490 -17.07 32.59 -10.02
N LEU A 491 -17.55 33.51 -10.84
CA LEU A 491 -16.77 34.60 -11.45
C LEU A 491 -16.61 35.82 -10.55
N HIS A 492 -17.31 35.86 -9.42
CA HIS A 492 -17.41 37.03 -8.55
C HIS A 492 -17.85 38.28 -9.35
N SER A 493 -18.80 38.12 -10.29
CA SER A 493 -19.32 39.11 -11.20
C SER A 493 -20.83 39.19 -11.05
N ASN A 494 -21.46 40.30 -11.52
CA ASN A 494 -22.90 40.45 -11.55
C ASN A 494 -23.50 40.48 -12.99
N ASP A 495 -22.63 40.34 -14.01
CA ASP A 495 -22.99 40.57 -15.40
C ASP A 495 -22.87 39.30 -16.28
N SER A 496 -22.96 38.10 -15.69
CA SER A 496 -22.88 36.86 -16.48
C SER A 496 -24.17 36.59 -17.21
N ASP A 497 -24.02 36.15 -18.44
CA ASP A 497 -25.14 35.77 -19.32
C ASP A 497 -25.61 34.34 -19.07
N GLU A 498 -26.88 34.04 -19.33
CA GLU A 498 -27.41 32.66 -19.28
C GLU A 498 -26.93 31.78 -20.44
N ILE A 499 -26.47 32.40 -21.55
CA ILE A 499 -26.03 31.71 -22.76
C ILE A 499 -24.97 30.65 -22.41
N TYR A 500 -25.07 29.48 -23.03
CA TYR A 500 -24.18 28.30 -22.80
C TYR A 500 -24.32 27.63 -21.41
N SER A 501 -25.29 28.05 -20.58
CA SER A 501 -25.58 27.35 -19.31
C SER A 501 -26.47 26.12 -19.53
N TRP A 502 -26.57 25.29 -18.51
CA TRP A 502 -27.45 24.12 -18.53
C TRP A 502 -28.91 24.50 -18.62
N GLU A 503 -29.39 25.46 -17.84
CA GLU A 503 -30.81 25.88 -17.89
C GLU A 503 -31.14 26.43 -19.27
N TRP A 504 -30.32 27.30 -19.83
CA TRP A 504 -30.54 27.86 -21.16
C TRP A 504 -30.53 26.76 -22.25
N GLY A 505 -29.55 25.85 -22.24
CA GLY A 505 -29.47 24.80 -23.26
C GLY A 505 -30.57 23.75 -23.16
N LEU A 506 -30.93 23.34 -21.93
CA LEU A 506 -32.05 22.41 -21.71
C LEU A 506 -33.40 23.00 -22.07
N GLN A 507 -33.63 24.31 -21.84
CA GLN A 507 -34.82 25.02 -22.33
C GLN A 507 -34.91 24.99 -23.85
N ARG A 508 -33.78 25.19 -24.56
CA ARG A 508 -33.73 25.11 -26.03
C ARG A 508 -34.08 23.72 -26.55
N LEU A 509 -33.59 22.68 -25.90
CA LEU A 509 -33.92 21.28 -26.23
C LEU A 509 -35.38 20.97 -25.94
N ALA A 510 -35.90 21.41 -24.78
CA ALA A 510 -37.30 21.22 -24.42
C ALA A 510 -38.29 21.96 -25.36
N LEU A 511 -37.94 23.18 -25.73
CA LEU A 511 -38.72 23.92 -26.74
C LEU A 511 -38.69 23.23 -28.11
N GLY A 512 -37.55 22.64 -28.48
CA GLY A 512 -37.43 21.85 -29.71
C GLY A 512 -38.34 20.62 -29.75
N CYS A 513 -38.62 19.99 -28.59
CA CYS A 513 -39.63 18.91 -28.51
C CYS A 513 -41.05 19.34 -28.76
N LEU A 514 -41.36 20.60 -28.46
CA LEU A 514 -42.73 21.15 -28.62
C LEU A 514 -43.00 21.68 -30.03
N HIS A 515 -41.96 21.95 -30.80
CA HIS A 515 -42.07 22.46 -32.16
C HIS A 515 -41.79 21.35 -33.19
N SER A 516 -42.75 21.15 -34.10
CA SER A 516 -42.56 20.26 -35.24
C SER A 516 -41.69 20.95 -36.31
N ALA A 517 -40.81 20.19 -36.95
CA ALA A 517 -39.98 20.67 -38.06
C ALA A 517 -40.77 21.29 -39.23
N ALA A 518 -42.05 20.94 -39.35
CA ALA A 518 -42.96 21.44 -40.40
C ALA A 518 -43.53 22.85 -40.11
N ALA A 519 -43.44 23.37 -38.89
CA ALA A 519 -44.12 24.62 -38.47
C ALA A 519 -43.30 25.90 -38.76
N GLY A 520 -42.09 25.83 -39.29
CA GLY A 520 -41.21 26.98 -39.49
C GLY A 520 -40.68 27.56 -38.18
N GLN A 521 -39.48 28.15 -38.17
CA GLN A 521 -38.99 28.80 -36.97
C GLN A 521 -39.73 30.07 -36.65
N PRO A 522 -40.35 30.20 -35.46
CA PRO A 522 -40.87 31.47 -35.01
C PRO A 522 -39.71 32.45 -34.83
N ALA A 523 -39.84 33.66 -35.36
CA ALA A 523 -38.77 34.65 -35.48
C ALA A 523 -38.09 35.10 -34.16
N ASN A 524 -38.60 34.67 -32.99
CA ASN A 524 -38.17 35.16 -31.69
C ASN A 524 -37.70 34.07 -30.69
N TYR A 525 -37.59 32.80 -31.06
CA TYR A 525 -37.19 31.75 -30.15
C TYR A 525 -36.03 30.93 -30.70
N ASP A 526 -34.95 30.83 -29.93
CA ASP A 526 -33.82 29.99 -30.22
C ASP A 526 -34.07 28.59 -29.65
N TYR A 527 -34.30 27.57 -30.50
CA TYR A 527 -34.52 26.17 -30.10
C TYR A 527 -33.79 25.19 -31.00
N VAL A 528 -33.58 23.99 -30.49
CA VAL A 528 -32.88 22.92 -31.19
C VAL A 528 -33.86 21.86 -31.62
N ILE A 529 -34.07 21.70 -32.92
CA ILE A 529 -34.92 20.65 -33.49
C ILE A 529 -34.10 19.38 -33.63
N ALA A 530 -34.04 18.59 -32.60
CA ALA A 530 -33.26 17.32 -32.64
C ALA A 530 -34.04 16.16 -32.01
N ILE A 531 -35.15 16.40 -31.33
CA ILE A 531 -35.76 15.42 -30.45
C ILE A 531 -37.21 15.20 -30.86
N GLU A 532 -37.52 13.99 -31.37
CA GLU A 532 -38.87 13.61 -31.79
C GLU A 532 -39.29 12.26 -31.19
N GLY A 533 -40.57 12.08 -30.93
CA GLY A 533 -41.17 10.80 -30.56
C GLY A 533 -40.66 10.22 -29.26
N LEU A 534 -40.23 8.98 -29.28
CA LEU A 534 -39.75 8.23 -28.08
C LEU A 534 -38.46 8.80 -27.49
N ASN A 535 -37.70 9.58 -28.26
CA ASN A 535 -36.44 10.18 -27.81
C ASN A 535 -36.65 11.25 -26.71
N THR A 536 -37.88 11.77 -26.54
CA THR A 536 -38.22 12.65 -25.41
C THR A 536 -38.00 12.00 -24.05
N ARG A 537 -38.07 10.65 -23.96
CA ARG A 537 -37.76 9.90 -22.73
C ARG A 537 -36.27 10.01 -22.35
N VAL A 538 -35.38 10.04 -23.35
CA VAL A 538 -33.97 10.19 -23.13
C VAL A 538 -33.62 11.58 -22.59
N LEU A 539 -34.27 12.62 -23.15
CA LEU A 539 -34.15 13.98 -22.59
C LEU A 539 -34.64 14.03 -21.13
N ALA A 540 -35.72 13.34 -20.81
CA ALA A 540 -36.25 13.30 -19.44
C ALA A 540 -35.23 12.67 -18.48
N LYS A 541 -34.52 11.60 -18.89
CA LYS A 541 -33.44 10.98 -18.09
C LYS A 541 -32.28 11.95 -17.81
N LEU A 542 -31.87 12.72 -18.83
CA LEU A 542 -30.85 13.76 -18.68
C LEU A 542 -31.29 14.87 -17.74
N LEU A 543 -32.56 15.34 -17.88
CA LEU A 543 -33.13 16.35 -16.99
C LEU A 543 -33.17 15.90 -15.53
N VAL A 544 -33.53 14.63 -15.28
CA VAL A 544 -33.51 14.03 -13.93
C VAL A 544 -32.11 14.06 -13.33
N LEU A 545 -31.08 13.65 -14.09
CA LEU A 545 -29.71 13.68 -13.61
C LEU A 545 -29.28 15.12 -13.24
N ILE A 546 -29.50 16.08 -14.12
CA ILE A 546 -29.09 17.47 -13.86
C ILE A 546 -29.82 18.04 -12.65
N GLU A 547 -31.11 17.75 -12.49
CA GLU A 547 -31.88 18.21 -11.34
C GLU A 547 -31.41 17.58 -10.03
N LEU A 548 -31.09 16.28 -10.02
CA LEU A 548 -30.48 15.60 -8.87
C LEU A 548 -29.12 16.22 -8.50
N LEU A 549 -28.27 16.49 -9.49
CA LEU A 549 -26.98 17.13 -9.23
C LEU A 549 -27.13 18.55 -8.67
N LYS A 550 -28.11 19.30 -9.11
CA LYS A 550 -28.44 20.62 -8.54
C LYS A 550 -28.94 20.53 -7.10
N GLN A 551 -29.79 19.55 -6.80
CA GLN A 551 -30.29 19.31 -5.43
C GLN A 551 -29.16 18.95 -4.50
N PHE A 552 -28.29 18.01 -4.90
CA PHE A 552 -27.14 17.63 -4.11
C PHE A 552 -26.12 18.75 -3.94
N ARG A 553 -25.88 19.55 -4.96
CA ARG A 553 -25.06 20.76 -4.83
C ARG A 553 -25.53 21.63 -3.67
N ASN A 554 -26.84 21.89 -3.60
CA ASN A 554 -27.42 22.73 -2.54
C ASN A 554 -27.41 22.02 -1.18
N ALA A 555 -27.65 20.70 -1.16
CA ALA A 555 -27.64 19.91 0.06
C ALA A 555 -26.23 19.77 0.67
N LEU A 556 -25.17 19.80 -0.13
CA LEU A 556 -23.78 19.70 0.31
C LEU A 556 -23.24 20.99 0.94
N THR A 557 -23.95 22.11 0.83
CA THR A 557 -23.52 23.39 1.43
C THR A 557 -23.70 23.42 2.94
N GLY A 558 -22.82 24.16 3.64
CA GLY A 558 -22.88 24.37 5.09
C GLY A 558 -22.35 23.19 5.91
N ALA A 559 -21.95 23.49 7.14
CA ALA A 559 -21.49 22.49 8.09
C ALA A 559 -22.66 21.69 8.67
N LYS A 560 -22.47 20.39 8.89
CA LYS A 560 -23.51 19.45 9.39
C LYS A 560 -22.93 18.51 10.43
N SER A 561 -23.80 17.91 11.26
CA SER A 561 -23.38 16.81 12.12
C SER A 561 -23.02 15.58 11.30
N ILE A 562 -22.20 14.68 11.85
CA ILE A 562 -21.79 13.45 11.17
C ILE A 562 -22.99 12.59 10.76
N ALA A 563 -24.01 12.48 11.62
CA ALA A 563 -25.23 11.73 11.31
C ALA A 563 -25.97 12.30 10.10
N GLN A 564 -26.05 13.63 9.96
CA GLN A 564 -26.65 14.29 8.79
C GLN A 564 -25.83 14.05 7.53
N TRP A 565 -24.48 14.07 7.63
CA TRP A 565 -23.60 13.75 6.51
C TRP A 565 -23.79 12.31 6.04
N VAL A 566 -23.80 11.34 6.95
CA VAL A 566 -24.00 9.92 6.61
C VAL A 566 -25.32 9.71 5.86
N VAL A 567 -26.42 10.28 6.35
CA VAL A 567 -27.75 10.17 5.68
C VAL A 567 -27.69 10.77 4.28
N LEU A 568 -27.18 12.00 4.13
CA LEU A 568 -27.08 12.69 2.85
C LEU A 568 -26.25 11.91 1.84
N LEU A 569 -25.09 11.39 2.26
CA LEU A 569 -24.19 10.63 1.37
C LEU A 569 -24.82 9.29 0.97
N GLN A 570 -25.57 8.64 1.85
CA GLN A 570 -26.32 7.42 1.52
C GLN A 570 -27.46 7.69 0.53
N GLU A 571 -28.19 8.82 0.70
CA GLU A 571 -29.19 9.25 -0.25
C GLU A 571 -28.58 9.53 -1.64
N MET A 572 -27.43 10.21 -1.69
CA MET A 572 -26.70 10.44 -2.95
C MET A 572 -26.36 9.13 -3.65
N LEU A 573 -25.84 8.14 -2.91
CA LEU A 573 -25.52 6.82 -3.47
C LEU A 573 -26.79 6.12 -4.01
N ALA A 574 -27.86 6.12 -3.25
CA ALA A 574 -29.11 5.45 -3.63
C ALA A 574 -29.78 6.08 -4.87
N GLU A 575 -29.71 7.41 -5.01
CA GLU A 575 -30.36 8.12 -6.11
C GLU A 575 -29.55 8.13 -7.41
N LEU A 576 -28.21 8.07 -7.34
CA LEU A 576 -27.34 8.22 -8.52
C LEU A 576 -26.81 6.89 -9.05
N PHE A 577 -26.73 5.86 -8.24
CA PHE A 577 -26.16 4.57 -8.65
C PHE A 577 -27.18 3.44 -8.54
N ALA A 578 -27.11 2.50 -9.47
CA ALA A 578 -27.80 1.23 -9.37
C ALA A 578 -26.84 0.09 -9.62
N SER A 579 -27.03 -0.99 -8.88
CA SER A 579 -26.21 -2.20 -8.95
C SER A 579 -26.92 -3.26 -9.78
N SER A 580 -26.26 -3.76 -10.82
CA SER A 580 -26.60 -5.04 -11.44
C SER A 580 -25.39 -5.99 -11.47
N ASN A 581 -24.18 -5.45 -11.73
CA ASN A 581 -22.94 -6.24 -11.85
C ASN A 581 -21.79 -5.69 -11.00
N HIS A 582 -21.97 -4.56 -10.29
CA HIS A 582 -20.92 -3.86 -9.55
C HIS A 582 -21.31 -3.64 -8.08
N GLU A 583 -21.99 -4.64 -7.50
CA GLU A 583 -22.50 -4.57 -6.12
C GLU A 583 -21.36 -4.38 -5.08
N GLU A 584 -20.18 -4.94 -5.35
CA GLU A 584 -19.04 -4.85 -4.43
C GLU A 584 -18.50 -3.42 -4.30
N VAL A 585 -18.42 -2.68 -5.41
CA VAL A 585 -17.95 -1.28 -5.38
C VAL A 585 -18.91 -0.40 -4.59
N LEU A 586 -20.21 -0.55 -4.81
CA LEU A 586 -21.21 0.20 -4.04
C LEU A 586 -21.18 -0.16 -2.55
N LYS A 587 -20.96 -1.44 -2.21
CA LYS A 587 -20.76 -1.88 -0.83
C LYS A 587 -19.52 -1.24 -0.22
N THR A 588 -18.43 -1.12 -0.97
CA THR A 588 -17.20 -0.47 -0.52
C THR A 588 -17.43 1.00 -0.22
N ILE A 589 -18.11 1.75 -1.11
CA ILE A 589 -18.43 3.16 -0.89
C ILE A 589 -19.38 3.32 0.31
N HIS A 590 -20.45 2.52 0.35
CA HIS A 590 -21.42 2.56 1.46
C HIS A 590 -20.74 2.24 2.81
N LYS A 591 -19.89 1.23 2.86
CA LYS A 591 -19.14 0.86 4.04
C LYS A 591 -18.22 2.00 4.49
N ALA A 592 -17.51 2.65 3.57
CA ALA A 592 -16.64 3.78 3.90
C ALA A 592 -17.42 4.94 4.55
N VAL A 593 -18.61 5.25 4.04
CA VAL A 593 -19.50 6.29 4.60
C VAL A 593 -20.01 5.91 6.00
N VAL A 594 -20.44 4.66 6.18
CA VAL A 594 -20.93 4.17 7.48
C VAL A 594 -19.79 4.09 8.50
N ASP A 595 -18.63 3.60 8.10
CA ASP A 595 -17.46 3.48 8.98
C ASP A 595 -16.96 4.88 9.42
N LEU A 596 -16.98 5.88 8.53
CA LEU A 596 -16.69 7.27 8.89
C LEU A 596 -17.64 7.77 10.00
N GLY A 597 -18.96 7.52 9.85
CA GLY A 597 -19.96 7.86 10.88
C GLY A 597 -19.61 7.23 12.23
N LYS A 598 -19.35 5.90 12.24
CA LYS A 598 -18.99 5.17 13.46
C LYS A 598 -17.69 5.67 14.10
N GLN A 599 -16.71 6.05 13.30
CA GLN A 599 -15.42 6.55 13.79
C GLN A 599 -15.60 7.86 14.55
N VAL A 600 -16.35 8.81 14.01
CA VAL A 600 -16.64 10.10 14.64
C VAL A 600 -17.46 9.92 15.91
N GLU A 601 -18.50 9.08 15.86
CA GLU A 601 -19.34 8.76 17.02
C GLU A 601 -18.55 8.07 18.15
N PHE A 602 -17.70 7.09 17.81
CA PHE A 602 -16.87 6.39 18.79
C PHE A 602 -15.85 7.32 19.44
N ALA A 603 -15.33 8.28 18.72
CA ALA A 603 -14.44 9.32 19.24
C ALA A 603 -15.18 10.37 20.10
N GLY A 604 -16.53 10.36 20.12
CA GLY A 604 -17.32 11.31 20.90
C GLY A 604 -17.28 12.76 20.36
N PHE A 605 -17.02 12.95 19.08
CA PHE A 605 -16.99 14.27 18.49
C PHE A 605 -18.39 14.70 18.04
N ASP A 606 -18.97 15.71 18.71
CA ASP A 606 -20.34 16.21 18.47
C ASP A 606 -20.38 17.50 17.63
N GLY A 607 -19.24 18.01 17.19
CA GLY A 607 -19.14 19.26 16.42
C GLY A 607 -19.71 19.15 15.01
N LEU A 608 -19.96 20.31 14.42
CA LEU A 608 -20.34 20.40 13.00
C LEU A 608 -19.10 20.27 12.12
N LEU A 609 -19.20 19.44 11.07
CA LEU A 609 -18.14 19.16 10.11
C LEU A 609 -18.44 19.84 8.77
N GLU A 610 -17.43 20.44 8.18
CA GLU A 610 -17.47 21.01 6.84
C GLU A 610 -17.27 19.92 5.77
N LEU A 611 -17.80 20.14 4.59
CA LEU A 611 -17.68 19.22 3.45
C LEU A 611 -16.21 18.86 3.11
N ALA A 612 -15.30 19.82 3.23
CA ALA A 612 -13.89 19.63 2.93
C ALA A 612 -13.26 18.54 3.83
N ILE A 613 -13.64 18.46 5.10
CA ILE A 613 -13.17 17.45 6.06
C ILE A 613 -13.73 16.07 5.69
N ILE A 614 -15.03 16.00 5.37
CA ILE A 614 -15.67 14.74 4.94
C ILE A 614 -15.00 14.20 3.67
N ARG A 615 -14.77 15.08 2.69
CA ARG A 615 -14.08 14.72 1.44
C ARG A 615 -12.66 14.22 1.69
N GLU A 616 -11.87 14.94 2.47
CA GLU A 616 -10.50 14.54 2.83
C GLU A 616 -10.50 13.15 3.50
N SER A 617 -11.41 12.91 4.47
CA SER A 617 -11.51 11.63 5.18
C SER A 617 -11.89 10.47 4.27
N LEU A 618 -12.82 10.68 3.35
CA LEU A 618 -13.22 9.66 2.38
C LEU A 618 -12.15 9.42 1.32
N THR A 619 -11.47 10.48 0.85
CA THR A 619 -10.33 10.36 -0.08
C THR A 619 -9.21 9.52 0.55
N ASP A 620 -8.84 9.80 1.79
CA ASP A 620 -7.86 9.00 2.53
C ASP A 620 -8.29 7.53 2.61
N ARG A 621 -9.56 7.28 2.92
CA ARG A 621 -10.08 5.90 3.03
C ARG A 621 -10.03 5.15 1.70
N PHE A 622 -10.37 5.80 0.60
CA PHE A 622 -10.31 5.19 -0.73
C PHE A 622 -8.90 5.11 -1.32
N SER A 623 -7.93 5.84 -0.77
CA SER A 623 -6.52 5.74 -1.13
C SER A 623 -5.82 4.56 -0.49
N ILE A 624 -6.45 3.88 0.46
CA ILE A 624 -5.91 2.66 1.08
C ILE A 624 -6.37 1.45 0.26
N PRO A 625 -5.44 0.61 -0.21
CA PRO A 625 -5.79 -0.63 -0.90
C PRO A 625 -6.69 -1.53 -0.07
N ASP A 626 -7.66 -2.17 -0.72
CA ASP A 626 -8.54 -3.11 -0.03
C ASP A 626 -7.81 -4.45 0.15
N ALA A 627 -7.58 -4.86 1.39
CA ALA A 627 -6.82 -6.06 1.75
C ALA A 627 -7.45 -7.38 1.26
N LEU A 628 -8.68 -7.34 0.75
CA LEU A 628 -9.42 -8.53 0.28
C LEU A 628 -9.19 -8.85 -1.20
N ASN A 629 -8.54 -7.96 -1.97
CA ASN A 629 -8.50 -8.07 -3.42
C ASN A 629 -7.29 -8.83 -3.96
N GLN A 630 -7.58 -10.03 -4.48
CA GLN A 630 -6.90 -10.67 -5.62
C GLN A 630 -5.45 -11.14 -5.46
N PHE A 631 -5.02 -11.55 -4.27
CA PHE A 631 -3.75 -12.27 -4.15
C PHE A 631 -3.91 -13.74 -4.57
N LEU A 632 -2.95 -14.24 -5.37
CA LEU A 632 -2.80 -15.65 -5.76
C LEU A 632 -4.07 -16.28 -6.40
N THR A 633 -4.65 -15.59 -7.37
CA THR A 633 -5.89 -16.03 -8.07
C THR A 633 -5.65 -17.07 -9.17
N GLY A 634 -4.49 -17.72 -9.21
CA GLY A 634 -4.13 -18.65 -10.29
C GLY A 634 -3.52 -17.98 -11.53
N GLN A 635 -3.27 -16.68 -11.48
CA GLN A 635 -2.74 -15.83 -12.56
C GLN A 635 -1.39 -15.23 -12.18
N VAL A 636 -0.70 -14.61 -13.14
CA VAL A 636 0.45 -13.77 -12.82
C VAL A 636 0.02 -12.63 -11.92
N THR A 637 0.69 -12.47 -10.77
CA THR A 637 0.32 -11.47 -9.77
C THR A 637 1.22 -10.24 -9.87
N PHE A 638 0.63 -9.07 -10.13
CA PHE A 638 1.29 -7.77 -10.00
C PHE A 638 0.94 -7.17 -8.65
N SER A 639 1.93 -6.65 -7.93
CA SER A 639 1.72 -6.02 -6.62
C SER A 639 2.74 -4.92 -6.34
N SER A 640 2.47 -4.09 -5.33
CA SER A 640 3.52 -3.32 -4.69
C SER A 640 4.46 -4.24 -3.91
N MET A 641 5.64 -3.76 -3.52
CA MET A 641 6.69 -4.61 -2.93
C MET A 641 6.35 -5.14 -1.53
N VAL A 642 5.50 -4.43 -0.77
CA VAL A 642 5.28 -4.74 0.66
C VAL A 642 4.34 -5.93 0.93
N PRO A 643 3.17 -6.06 0.26
CA PRO A 643 2.19 -7.08 0.64
C PRO A 643 2.65 -8.53 0.44
N MET A 644 3.53 -8.76 -0.52
CA MET A 644 4.05 -10.09 -0.89
C MET A 644 5.47 -10.34 -0.37
N ARG A 645 5.89 -9.57 0.62
CA ARG A 645 7.19 -9.67 1.26
C ARG A 645 7.46 -11.08 1.76
N SER A 646 8.65 -11.59 1.50
CA SER A 646 9.16 -12.91 1.92
C SER A 646 8.35 -14.13 1.45
N VAL A 647 7.36 -13.97 0.58
CA VAL A 647 6.63 -15.11 0.01
C VAL A 647 7.46 -15.72 -1.13
N PRO A 648 7.72 -17.04 -1.11
CA PRO A 648 8.51 -17.69 -2.16
C PRO A 648 7.71 -17.86 -3.45
N PHE A 649 8.37 -17.55 -4.58
CA PHE A 649 7.85 -17.77 -5.93
C PHE A 649 8.93 -18.41 -6.81
N LYS A 650 8.53 -19.17 -7.83
CA LYS A 650 9.50 -19.69 -8.80
C LYS A 650 10.16 -18.54 -9.57
N MET A 651 9.37 -17.54 -9.96
CA MET A 651 9.88 -16.36 -10.63
C MET A 651 9.44 -15.08 -9.91
N ILE A 652 10.41 -14.23 -9.61
CA ILE A 652 10.18 -12.87 -9.08
C ILE A 652 10.70 -11.87 -10.10
N CYS A 653 9.84 -10.93 -10.47
CA CYS A 653 10.15 -9.82 -11.36
C CYS A 653 10.03 -8.51 -10.59
N ILE A 654 10.98 -7.58 -10.77
CA ILE A 654 10.90 -6.24 -10.19
C ILE A 654 11.06 -5.23 -11.32
N LEU A 655 10.02 -4.42 -11.53
CA LEU A 655 9.99 -3.35 -12.54
C LEU A 655 10.25 -1.99 -11.87
N GLY A 656 10.79 -1.05 -12.63
CA GLY A 656 10.91 0.35 -12.20
C GLY A 656 11.98 0.59 -11.14
N LEU A 657 13.10 -0.14 -11.18
CA LEU A 657 14.25 0.10 -10.32
C LEU A 657 15.03 1.35 -10.77
N ASN A 658 14.35 2.50 -10.81
CA ASN A 658 14.88 3.77 -11.30
C ASN A 658 15.50 4.59 -10.18
N ASP A 659 16.50 5.42 -10.52
CA ASP A 659 17.04 6.40 -9.59
C ASP A 659 15.94 7.38 -9.13
N GLY A 660 15.97 7.73 -7.85
CA GLY A 660 14.97 8.60 -7.22
C GLY A 660 13.60 7.96 -6.95
N VAL A 661 13.29 6.78 -7.53
CA VAL A 661 12.03 6.05 -7.32
C VAL A 661 12.20 4.96 -6.25
N PHE A 662 13.30 4.21 -6.33
CA PHE A 662 13.60 3.15 -5.38
C PHE A 662 15.07 3.25 -4.90
N PRO A 663 15.37 3.14 -3.61
CA PRO A 663 14.44 3.01 -2.48
C PRO A 663 13.62 4.30 -2.27
N ARG A 664 12.38 4.14 -1.83
CA ARG A 664 11.47 5.26 -1.60
C ARG A 664 11.99 6.16 -0.50
N VAL A 665 11.94 7.46 -0.73
CA VAL A 665 12.34 8.47 0.26
C VAL A 665 11.07 9.15 0.79
N SER A 666 10.78 8.99 2.08
CA SER A 666 9.78 9.81 2.74
C SER A 666 10.45 11.03 3.36
N ALA A 667 9.94 12.21 3.03
CA ALA A 667 10.35 13.40 3.76
C ALA A 667 9.95 13.21 5.25
N PRO A 668 10.85 13.47 6.19
CA PRO A 668 10.51 13.41 7.61
C PRO A 668 9.39 14.43 7.91
N ASN A 669 8.42 14.01 8.73
CA ASN A 669 7.39 14.94 9.18
C ASN A 669 8.06 16.03 10.02
N SER A 670 7.81 17.30 9.68
CA SER A 670 8.44 18.45 10.32
C SER A 670 8.10 18.61 11.81
N ILE A 671 7.03 17.97 12.28
CA ILE A 671 6.59 17.98 13.68
C ILE A 671 6.99 16.71 14.45
N ASP A 672 7.65 15.73 13.82
CA ASP A 672 8.04 14.48 14.45
C ASP A 672 9.28 14.62 15.33
N LEU A 673 9.13 14.39 16.62
CA LEU A 673 10.23 14.45 17.59
C LEU A 673 11.21 13.27 17.45
N ILE A 674 10.79 12.14 16.88
CA ILE A 674 11.71 11.01 16.59
C ILE A 674 12.71 11.47 15.52
N ALA A 675 12.27 12.22 14.52
CA ALA A 675 13.12 12.69 13.44
C ALA A 675 14.21 13.68 13.88
N VAL A 676 13.96 14.46 14.95
CA VAL A 676 14.92 15.43 15.51
C VAL A 676 15.76 14.86 16.66
N SER A 677 15.37 13.70 17.20
CA SER A 677 16.11 13.01 18.27
C SER A 677 17.21 12.10 17.70
N PRO A 678 18.22 11.72 18.49
CA PRO A 678 19.20 10.73 18.07
C PRO A 678 18.54 9.39 17.74
N PRO A 679 18.92 8.74 16.62
CA PRO A 679 18.37 7.45 16.24
C PRO A 679 18.60 6.39 17.33
N GLN A 680 17.59 5.59 17.62
CA GLN A 680 17.67 4.47 18.54
C GLN A 680 17.62 3.13 17.80
N LYS A 681 18.11 2.05 18.47
CA LYS A 681 17.99 0.69 17.92
C LYS A 681 16.51 0.34 17.73
N GLY A 682 16.16 -0.14 16.53
CA GLY A 682 14.79 -0.51 16.20
C GLY A 682 13.93 0.61 15.62
N ASP A 683 14.46 1.82 15.44
CA ASP A 683 13.77 2.90 14.74
C ASP A 683 13.48 2.53 13.28
N ARG A 684 12.28 2.86 12.85
CA ARG A 684 11.82 2.57 11.49
C ARG A 684 12.47 3.50 10.48
N SER A 685 12.99 2.94 9.41
CA SER A 685 13.51 3.70 8.26
C SER A 685 13.00 3.10 6.97
N ARG A 686 12.09 3.79 6.27
CA ARG A 686 11.50 3.33 5.00
C ARG A 686 12.57 3.00 3.96
N ARG A 687 13.64 3.78 3.90
CA ARG A 687 14.78 3.52 3.02
C ARG A 687 15.45 2.18 3.33
N ASN A 688 15.65 1.86 4.62
CA ASN A 688 16.27 0.60 5.03
C ASN A 688 15.30 -0.58 4.85
N GLU A 689 14.00 -0.34 5.03
CA GLU A 689 12.95 -1.32 4.74
C GLU A 689 12.97 -1.71 3.25
N ASP A 690 12.97 -0.74 2.35
CA ASP A 690 13.01 -0.99 0.89
C ASP A 690 14.30 -1.71 0.48
N ARG A 691 15.45 -1.36 1.07
CA ARG A 691 16.72 -2.06 0.83
C ARG A 691 16.65 -3.52 1.26
N TYR A 692 16.05 -3.78 2.41
CA TYR A 692 15.88 -5.14 2.91
C TYR A 692 14.84 -5.93 2.09
N LEU A 693 13.76 -5.29 1.64
CA LEU A 693 12.78 -5.89 0.72
C LEU A 693 13.43 -6.38 -0.58
N PHE A 694 14.39 -5.63 -1.13
CA PHE A 694 15.13 -6.06 -2.31
C PHE A 694 15.99 -7.30 -2.03
N LEU A 695 16.67 -7.34 -0.88
CA LEU A 695 17.40 -8.54 -0.44
C LEU A 695 16.49 -9.75 -0.27
N GLU A 696 15.34 -9.56 0.36
CA GLU A 696 14.32 -10.61 0.53
C GLU A 696 13.77 -11.10 -0.80
N ALA A 697 13.58 -10.22 -1.78
CA ALA A 697 13.15 -10.61 -3.12
C ALA A 697 14.17 -11.50 -3.83
N ILE A 698 15.48 -11.19 -3.71
CA ILE A 698 16.56 -12.06 -4.22
C ILE A 698 16.49 -13.45 -3.56
N LEU A 699 16.27 -13.50 -2.24
CA LEU A 699 16.23 -14.75 -1.48
C LEU A 699 14.94 -15.55 -1.70
N SER A 700 13.84 -14.88 -2.05
CA SER A 700 12.52 -15.52 -2.26
C SER A 700 12.32 -16.04 -3.69
N ALA A 701 13.10 -15.61 -4.66
CA ALA A 701 13.11 -16.14 -6.02
C ALA A 701 13.73 -17.54 -6.03
N ARG A 702 13.00 -18.55 -6.57
CA ARG A 702 13.48 -19.94 -6.56
C ARG A 702 14.23 -20.31 -7.82
N GLU A 703 13.76 -19.92 -8.98
CA GLU A 703 14.34 -20.32 -10.27
C GLU A 703 14.78 -19.11 -11.10
N TYR A 704 13.98 -18.02 -11.09
CA TYR A 704 14.24 -16.85 -11.92
C TYR A 704 14.08 -15.55 -11.15
N LEU A 705 15.03 -14.64 -11.36
CA LEU A 705 14.99 -13.24 -10.91
C LEU A 705 15.11 -12.31 -12.11
N TYR A 706 14.04 -11.57 -12.38
CA TYR A 706 13.97 -10.58 -13.46
C TYR A 706 13.95 -9.16 -12.87
N LEU A 707 14.87 -8.31 -13.30
CA LEU A 707 14.99 -6.93 -12.84
C LEU A 707 14.91 -5.99 -14.05
N SER A 708 14.18 -4.87 -13.94
CA SER A 708 14.17 -3.87 -14.99
C SER A 708 14.21 -2.44 -14.46
N TYR A 709 14.75 -1.55 -15.29
CA TYR A 709 14.83 -0.12 -15.03
C TYR A 709 14.79 0.67 -16.33
N GLN A 710 14.50 1.96 -16.24
CA GLN A 710 14.56 2.87 -17.36
C GLN A 710 15.97 3.40 -17.50
N GLY A 711 16.79 2.77 -18.33
CA GLY A 711 18.19 3.11 -18.50
C GLY A 711 18.47 4.07 -19.65
N GLN A 712 17.43 4.49 -20.41
CA GLN A 712 17.56 5.42 -21.51
C GLN A 712 16.34 6.33 -21.63
N SER A 713 16.59 7.60 -21.94
CA SER A 713 15.55 8.61 -22.13
C SER A 713 14.92 8.50 -23.52
N VAL A 714 13.59 8.49 -23.59
CA VAL A 714 12.82 8.48 -24.85
C VAL A 714 13.03 9.76 -25.67
N LYS A 715 13.35 10.89 -24.99
CA LYS A 715 13.42 12.21 -25.63
C LYS A 715 14.74 12.46 -26.37
N ASP A 716 15.84 12.11 -25.74
CA ASP A 716 17.19 12.50 -26.18
C ASP A 716 18.19 11.34 -26.18
N ASN A 717 17.72 10.13 -25.90
CA ASN A 717 18.52 8.90 -25.85
C ASN A 717 19.72 8.98 -24.87
N GLN A 718 19.62 9.85 -23.84
CA GLN A 718 20.62 9.90 -22.79
C GLN A 718 20.51 8.68 -21.89
N THR A 719 21.64 8.16 -21.44
CA THR A 719 21.72 7.07 -20.48
C THR A 719 21.25 7.56 -19.10
N LEU A 720 20.37 6.82 -18.48
CA LEU A 720 19.87 7.04 -17.11
C LEU A 720 20.44 5.96 -16.20
N GLU A 721 20.84 6.38 -15.02
CA GLU A 721 21.39 5.45 -14.03
C GLU A 721 20.27 4.63 -13.37
N PRO A 722 20.53 3.36 -13.04
CA PRO A 722 19.61 2.55 -12.27
C PRO A 722 19.52 3.06 -10.82
N SER A 723 18.55 2.55 -10.07
CA SER A 723 18.47 2.82 -8.63
C SER A 723 19.76 2.44 -7.91
N LEU A 724 20.07 3.17 -6.82
CA LEU A 724 21.26 2.90 -6.01
C LEU A 724 21.32 1.43 -5.53
N VAL A 725 20.17 0.82 -5.23
CA VAL A 725 20.10 -0.58 -4.77
C VAL A 725 20.46 -1.54 -5.90
N LEU A 726 19.97 -1.27 -7.11
CA LEU A 726 20.33 -2.07 -8.28
C LEU A 726 21.81 -1.86 -8.66
N GLN A 727 22.33 -0.63 -8.55
CA GLN A 727 23.75 -0.36 -8.78
C GLN A 727 24.65 -1.13 -7.80
N GLU A 728 24.33 -1.14 -6.51
CA GLU A 728 25.08 -1.94 -5.51
C GLU A 728 25.02 -3.45 -5.81
N PHE A 729 23.89 -3.93 -6.35
CA PHE A 729 23.78 -5.31 -6.79
C PHE A 729 24.65 -5.61 -8.03
N ILE A 730 24.67 -4.71 -9.01
CA ILE A 730 25.55 -4.79 -10.18
C ILE A 730 27.03 -4.76 -9.77
N ASP A 731 27.42 -3.90 -8.86
CA ASP A 731 28.77 -3.83 -8.33
C ASP A 731 29.18 -5.12 -7.61
N TYR A 732 28.23 -5.72 -6.87
CA TYR A 732 28.44 -7.03 -6.26
C TYR A 732 28.67 -8.12 -7.33
N LEU A 733 27.86 -8.17 -8.39
CA LEU A 733 28.01 -9.13 -9.48
C LEU A 733 29.40 -9.05 -10.12
N ASN A 734 29.90 -7.83 -10.36
CA ASN A 734 31.24 -7.61 -10.92
C ASN A 734 32.39 -8.04 -9.98
N ARG A 735 32.18 -7.99 -8.65
CA ARG A 735 33.14 -8.50 -7.65
C ARG A 735 33.07 -10.02 -7.52
N LYS A 736 31.87 -10.60 -7.63
CA LYS A 736 31.62 -12.03 -7.49
C LYS A 736 32.13 -12.83 -8.67
N PHE A 737 31.80 -12.37 -9.87
CA PHE A 737 32.08 -13.09 -11.11
C PHE A 737 33.22 -12.42 -11.87
N THR A 738 34.37 -13.09 -11.88
CA THR A 738 35.57 -12.59 -12.58
C THR A 738 35.55 -13.07 -14.01
N THR A 739 35.33 -12.15 -14.94
CA THR A 739 35.41 -12.36 -16.41
C THR A 739 36.45 -11.42 -16.99
N PRO A 740 36.98 -11.67 -18.23
CA PRO A 740 37.89 -10.74 -18.90
C PRO A 740 37.23 -9.36 -19.14
N ASP A 741 35.92 -9.35 -19.36
CA ASP A 741 35.09 -8.15 -19.50
C ASP A 741 34.23 -7.95 -18.23
N CYS A 742 33.56 -6.81 -18.10
CA CYS A 742 32.68 -6.54 -16.99
C CYS A 742 31.50 -7.53 -17.01
N PHE A 743 31.38 -8.38 -15.99
CA PHE A 743 30.32 -9.42 -15.94
C PHE A 743 28.91 -8.83 -16.03
N ALA A 744 28.69 -7.70 -15.39
CA ALA A 744 27.39 -7.05 -15.43
C ALA A 744 26.96 -6.64 -16.85
N GLU A 745 27.90 -6.29 -17.74
CA GLU A 745 27.60 -5.95 -19.14
C GLU A 745 27.08 -7.17 -19.92
N THR A 746 27.39 -8.38 -19.50
CA THR A 746 26.89 -9.61 -20.11
C THR A 746 25.47 -9.97 -19.63
N VAL A 747 25.08 -9.50 -18.44
CA VAL A 747 23.76 -9.78 -17.83
C VAL A 747 22.76 -8.67 -18.11
N ILE A 748 23.23 -7.42 -18.33
CA ILE A 748 22.36 -6.27 -18.63
C ILE A 748 21.99 -6.28 -20.11
N GLN A 749 20.72 -6.53 -20.38
CA GLN A 749 20.18 -6.52 -21.74
C GLN A 749 19.56 -5.15 -22.05
N VAL A 750 20.17 -4.42 -22.98
CA VAL A 750 19.64 -3.13 -23.46
C VAL A 750 18.54 -3.40 -24.49
N GLN A 751 17.32 -3.04 -24.15
CA GLN A 751 16.15 -3.28 -24.99
C GLN A 751 15.96 -2.15 -26.00
N PRO A 752 15.57 -2.45 -27.24
CA PRO A 752 15.27 -1.40 -28.22
C PRO A 752 14.01 -0.63 -27.83
N LEU A 753 13.94 0.64 -28.25
CA LEU A 753 12.81 1.54 -27.99
C LEU A 753 11.48 0.95 -28.50
N GLN A 754 11.50 0.36 -29.69
CA GLN A 754 10.30 -0.13 -30.37
C GLN A 754 10.21 -1.67 -30.33
N PRO A 755 9.02 -2.23 -30.06
CA PRO A 755 8.83 -3.69 -30.03
C PRO A 755 8.97 -4.36 -31.40
N PHE A 756 8.99 -3.60 -32.47
CA PHE A 756 9.17 -4.06 -33.87
C PHE A 756 10.57 -3.77 -34.43
N SER A 757 11.55 -3.51 -33.56
CA SER A 757 12.94 -3.32 -34.00
C SER A 757 13.48 -4.60 -34.66
N THR A 758 14.22 -4.45 -35.75
CA THR A 758 14.84 -5.57 -36.47
C THR A 758 15.78 -6.39 -35.59
N SER A 759 16.42 -5.76 -34.61
CA SER A 759 17.30 -6.44 -33.66
C SER A 759 16.60 -7.52 -32.82
N LEU A 760 15.28 -7.42 -32.64
CA LEU A 760 14.49 -8.43 -31.91
C LEU A 760 14.14 -9.66 -32.75
N PHE A 761 14.34 -9.61 -34.07
CA PHE A 761 14.03 -10.70 -35.01
C PHE A 761 15.29 -11.31 -35.61
N ASP A 762 16.45 -10.88 -35.17
CA ASP A 762 17.72 -11.48 -35.58
C ASP A 762 18.03 -12.68 -34.70
N THR A 763 18.02 -13.89 -35.30
CA THR A 763 18.28 -15.16 -34.58
C THR A 763 19.70 -15.27 -34.01
N SER A 764 20.61 -14.39 -34.43
CA SER A 764 21.95 -14.26 -33.86
C SER A 764 22.00 -13.32 -32.64
N SER A 765 20.90 -12.62 -32.35
CA SER A 765 20.80 -11.68 -31.21
C SER A 765 20.47 -12.42 -29.91
N GLU A 766 21.15 -12.08 -28.84
CA GLU A 766 20.83 -12.58 -27.51
C GLU A 766 19.42 -12.13 -27.02
N LEU A 767 18.81 -11.18 -27.72
CA LEU A 767 17.46 -10.65 -27.44
C LEU A 767 16.35 -11.52 -28.04
N TYR A 768 16.68 -12.49 -28.93
CA TYR A 768 15.70 -13.37 -29.58
C TYR A 768 15.35 -14.62 -28.74
#